data_b4d1ae963c8b70ebb575e84ebdee396d
#
_entry.id   b4d1ae963c8b70ebb575e84ebdee396d
#
_cell.length_a   1.000
_cell.length_b   1.000
_cell.length_c   1.000
_cell.angle_alpha   90.00
_cell.angle_beta   90.00
_cell.angle_gamma   90.00
#
_symmetry.space_group_name_H-M   'P 1'
#
loop_
_entity.id
_entity.type
_entity.pdbx_description
1 polymer ?
#
loop_
_entity_poly.entity_id
_entity_poly.type
_entity_poly.pdbx_seq_one_letter_code
_entity_poly.pdbx_strand_id
1 'polypeptide(L)'
;IKDTVKESESYSRLNGKKVVTLNIIKRSGENLIATSDEVKRVVAEMKRTQFPKDLTVEITGDQSKTTRTSFNDLVNSIVIGFVLVLVILMFFMGVTNAFFVALSVPLSMFVAFLFLPVADIIIGGHVTLNFIVLFALLFGLGIIVDDAIVVIENTHRIFTQSGGKISSVKAAKIAAGEIFVPVLSGTLTTLAPFFPLLFWPGLIGKFMIYLPVMLIFTLSASLIVAFLMNPIFAVDFMNHPEGDGKKKKSRVFRRPFFWIVLCAGILLDLVHSTFAGNLLILGALLMILNTYVFDDMIHGFQNRMLPWIMRHYERGLRWVLKGWRPVWMVIATFGLLIFSFVFLVARKVPVVFFPKGDPNFIFVYLKLPVGTNVSYTDSVTRQLETRVNKVLGTDQGKMNPMVESVIANVAVGAGDPSSGDRSTRPELGRIQISFVEYEKRHGRSTTPIMDSIRAALKGIPGAIISVDQEQGGPPTDPPINIEISSDNFEDLTATATSLKNYLDSLQTPGVEDLKMDVDLYNPEITLTIDRTRAMIEGVSTAQIGQQIRTALFGREVSKIKENKEEYKIQLRNTELQRRNLTDLLNMRIVFREPTGSIKSIPITNLVKIDFTTTYGSIKRKSQKRVITLYSNVLTGFTPPAVNAQLKSYIDNFKGKADDVTITQTGEGKQQQETVTFLGQALIMALMLILFILVLQFNSISKPVIILTEIVFSIIGVLLGFAISGMTISAVMTGLGIVGLAGIVVKNGILVIEFTDELRSRGMKTREGLIQAGKTRIIPVLLTALAAILALIPLAIGFNINFVTLFADLNPGIFFGGDSAVFWKPLSWTIIFGLAFAFFMTLFILPSLYLISERLRRPMRRYFGGRWVSIMGIPPLTFVFLFLLIPYTLLKQAVERARRRRKVPEAGKTWIGSWF
;
A
#
# COMPACT_ATOMS: atom_id res chain seq x y z
N ILE A 1 -18.96 -27.84 -52.35
CA ILE A 1 -19.05 -26.80 -51.29
C ILE A 1 -19.60 -27.49 -50.08
N LYS A 2 -18.90 -27.28 -48.92
CA LYS A 2 -19.31 -27.76 -47.63
C LYS A 2 -19.70 -26.58 -46.79
N ASP A 3 -20.92 -26.54 -46.30
CA ASP A 3 -21.34 -25.57 -45.29
C ASP A 3 -20.80 -26.04 -43.93
N THR A 4 -20.02 -25.19 -43.31
CA THR A 4 -19.30 -25.57 -42.07
C THR A 4 -18.90 -24.32 -41.30
N VAL A 5 -18.57 -24.48 -40.04
CA VAL A 5 -17.97 -23.43 -39.20
C VAL A 5 -16.45 -23.37 -39.39
N LYS A 6 -15.87 -22.19 -39.10
CA LYS A 6 -14.41 -22.02 -39.09
C LYS A 6 -13.77 -22.99 -38.07
N GLU A 7 -12.58 -23.51 -38.40
CA GLU A 7 -11.82 -24.32 -37.44
C GLU A 7 -11.62 -23.57 -36.15
N SER A 8 -11.71 -24.30 -35.04
CA SER A 8 -11.52 -23.71 -33.69
C SER A 8 -10.07 -23.27 -33.52
N GLU A 9 -9.85 -21.97 -33.42
CA GLU A 9 -8.54 -21.37 -33.15
C GLU A 9 -8.30 -21.19 -31.64
N SER A 10 -9.33 -21.39 -30.82
CA SER A 10 -9.28 -21.28 -29.36
C SER A 10 -10.38 -22.13 -28.70
N TYR A 11 -10.20 -22.44 -27.45
CA TYR A 11 -11.21 -23.08 -26.63
C TYR A 11 -11.40 -22.31 -25.34
N SER A 12 -12.67 -22.19 -24.91
CA SER A 12 -13.01 -21.59 -23.61
C SER A 12 -14.03 -22.49 -22.91
N ARG A 13 -13.84 -22.67 -21.61
CA ARG A 13 -14.75 -23.43 -20.74
C ARG A 13 -15.00 -22.70 -19.44
N LEU A 14 -16.23 -22.77 -18.96
CA LEU A 14 -16.64 -22.32 -17.65
C LEU A 14 -17.18 -23.51 -16.85
N ASN A 15 -16.55 -23.82 -15.72
CA ASN A 15 -16.92 -24.96 -14.88
C ASN A 15 -17.01 -26.27 -15.70
N GLY A 16 -16.06 -26.49 -16.62
CA GLY A 16 -15.98 -27.66 -17.50
C GLY A 16 -16.90 -27.62 -18.73
N LYS A 17 -17.86 -26.69 -18.83
CA LYS A 17 -18.76 -26.55 -19.98
C LYS A 17 -18.18 -25.62 -21.04
N LYS A 18 -18.35 -25.93 -22.33
CA LYS A 18 -17.93 -25.05 -23.42
C LYS A 18 -18.71 -23.75 -23.39
N VAL A 19 -18.03 -22.64 -23.54
CA VAL A 19 -18.61 -21.29 -23.55
C VAL A 19 -18.00 -20.43 -24.65
N VAL A 20 -18.71 -19.35 -25.00
CA VAL A 20 -18.17 -18.22 -25.74
C VAL A 20 -17.93 -17.09 -24.76
N THR A 21 -16.70 -16.63 -24.64
CA THR A 21 -16.31 -15.60 -23.69
C THR A 21 -16.18 -14.25 -24.39
N LEU A 22 -16.91 -13.25 -23.92
CA LEU A 22 -16.77 -11.85 -24.31
C LEU A 22 -15.94 -11.12 -23.25
N ASN A 23 -14.73 -10.72 -23.58
CA ASN A 23 -13.87 -9.94 -22.70
C ASN A 23 -14.16 -8.44 -22.88
N ILE A 24 -14.65 -7.80 -21.84
CA ILE A 24 -14.95 -6.35 -21.86
C ILE A 24 -13.79 -5.64 -21.17
N ILE A 25 -13.11 -4.78 -21.92
CA ILE A 25 -11.97 -4.00 -21.46
C ILE A 25 -12.37 -2.54 -21.36
N LYS A 26 -12.30 -1.99 -20.16
CA LYS A 26 -12.57 -0.58 -19.88
C LYS A 26 -11.53 0.32 -20.56
N ARG A 27 -11.94 1.42 -21.16
CA ARG A 27 -11.02 2.45 -21.67
C ARG A 27 -10.29 3.13 -20.51
N SER A 28 -9.07 3.60 -20.78
CA SER A 28 -8.32 4.41 -19.81
C SER A 28 -9.10 5.68 -19.47
N GLY A 29 -9.11 6.04 -18.18
CA GLY A 29 -9.84 7.21 -17.69
C GLY A 29 -11.31 6.98 -17.32
N GLU A 30 -11.96 5.90 -17.82
CA GLU A 30 -13.36 5.62 -17.52
C GLU A 30 -13.54 5.00 -16.12
N ASN A 31 -14.74 5.13 -15.55
CA ASN A 31 -15.07 4.57 -14.25
C ASN A 31 -15.41 3.08 -14.37
N LEU A 32 -14.65 2.22 -13.67
CA LEU A 32 -14.83 0.77 -13.70
C LEU A 32 -16.21 0.32 -13.19
N ILE A 33 -16.66 0.92 -12.09
CA ILE A 33 -17.94 0.56 -11.45
C ILE A 33 -19.11 0.92 -12.39
N ALA A 34 -19.12 2.14 -12.91
CA ALA A 34 -20.15 2.60 -13.83
C ALA A 34 -20.18 1.76 -15.13
N THR A 35 -19.00 1.45 -15.68
CA THR A 35 -18.89 0.58 -16.87
C THR A 35 -19.46 -0.82 -16.60
N SER A 36 -19.11 -1.42 -15.45
CA SER A 36 -19.63 -2.75 -15.08
C SER A 36 -21.15 -2.74 -14.89
N ASP A 37 -21.69 -1.69 -14.25
CA ASP A 37 -23.14 -1.58 -14.03
C ASP A 37 -23.89 -1.44 -15.37
N GLU A 38 -23.35 -0.65 -16.30
CA GLU A 38 -23.93 -0.50 -17.63
C GLU A 38 -23.90 -1.83 -18.40
N VAL A 39 -22.80 -2.57 -18.34
CA VAL A 39 -22.71 -3.92 -18.93
C VAL A 39 -23.77 -4.85 -18.35
N LYS A 40 -23.92 -4.86 -17.02
CA LYS A 40 -24.95 -5.68 -16.35
C LYS A 40 -26.34 -5.28 -16.78
N ARG A 41 -26.62 -3.99 -16.92
CA ARG A 41 -27.90 -3.47 -17.40
C ARG A 41 -28.20 -3.93 -18.84
N VAL A 42 -27.23 -3.76 -19.74
CA VAL A 42 -27.37 -4.19 -21.13
C VAL A 42 -27.60 -5.70 -21.26
N VAL A 43 -26.78 -6.51 -20.54
CA VAL A 43 -26.94 -7.98 -20.52
C VAL A 43 -28.33 -8.38 -19.98
N ALA A 44 -28.82 -7.72 -18.91
CA ALA A 44 -30.14 -7.98 -18.37
C ALA A 44 -31.28 -7.62 -19.35
N GLU A 45 -31.13 -6.53 -20.10
CA GLU A 45 -32.07 -6.10 -21.15
C GLU A 45 -32.07 -7.09 -22.32
N MET A 46 -30.88 -7.48 -22.83
CA MET A 46 -30.76 -8.45 -23.91
C MET A 46 -31.31 -9.83 -23.52
N LYS A 47 -31.14 -10.24 -22.25
CA LYS A 47 -31.72 -11.48 -21.71
C LYS A 47 -33.25 -11.47 -21.76
N ARG A 48 -33.87 -10.30 -21.63
CA ARG A 48 -35.33 -10.16 -21.70
C ARG A 48 -35.87 -10.11 -23.13
N THR A 49 -35.09 -9.50 -24.07
CA THR A 49 -35.58 -9.11 -25.39
C THR A 49 -35.02 -9.92 -26.54
N GLN A 50 -33.80 -10.43 -26.44
CA GLN A 50 -33.08 -10.97 -27.59
C GLN A 50 -32.52 -12.37 -27.38
N PHE A 51 -32.13 -12.75 -26.19
CA PHE A 51 -31.49 -14.04 -25.96
C PHE A 51 -32.50 -15.19 -25.95
N PRO A 52 -32.14 -16.34 -26.56
CA PRO A 52 -32.92 -17.56 -26.44
C PRO A 52 -33.08 -17.98 -24.98
N LYS A 53 -34.21 -18.63 -24.62
CA LYS A 53 -34.50 -19.02 -23.24
C LYS A 53 -33.52 -20.07 -22.67
N ASP A 54 -32.91 -20.85 -23.52
CA ASP A 54 -31.93 -21.88 -23.19
C ASP A 54 -30.50 -21.35 -23.09
N LEU A 55 -30.26 -20.09 -23.46
CA LEU A 55 -28.95 -19.44 -23.32
C LEU A 55 -28.71 -18.96 -21.88
N THR A 56 -27.72 -19.55 -21.25
CA THR A 56 -27.24 -19.10 -19.94
C THR A 56 -26.09 -18.11 -20.12
N VAL A 57 -26.27 -16.90 -19.62
CA VAL A 57 -25.22 -15.86 -19.61
C VAL A 57 -24.76 -15.61 -18.19
N GLU A 58 -23.49 -15.82 -17.93
CA GLU A 58 -22.85 -15.59 -16.63
C GLU A 58 -21.78 -14.50 -16.74
N ILE A 59 -21.73 -13.60 -15.77
CA ILE A 59 -20.71 -12.56 -15.65
C ILE A 59 -19.67 -13.06 -14.64
N THR A 60 -18.45 -13.26 -15.11
CA THR A 60 -17.34 -13.78 -14.32
C THR A 60 -16.14 -12.84 -14.36
N GLY A 61 -15.26 -12.92 -13.35
CA GLY A 61 -14.05 -12.08 -13.29
C GLY A 61 -14.36 -10.57 -13.22
N ASP A 62 -15.47 -10.20 -12.60
CA ASP A 62 -15.90 -8.80 -12.46
C ASP A 62 -15.05 -8.07 -11.43
N GLN A 63 -14.03 -7.35 -11.89
CA GLN A 63 -13.13 -6.55 -11.02
C GLN A 63 -13.87 -5.42 -10.28
N SER A 64 -15.05 -5.01 -10.72
CA SER A 64 -15.85 -4.01 -10.00
C SER A 64 -16.29 -4.51 -8.63
N LYS A 65 -16.49 -5.82 -8.44
CA LYS A 65 -16.81 -6.41 -7.13
C LYS A 65 -15.70 -6.17 -6.12
N THR A 66 -14.46 -6.51 -6.47
CA THR A 66 -13.29 -6.28 -5.61
C THR A 66 -13.11 -4.79 -5.29
N THR A 67 -13.29 -3.92 -6.32
CA THR A 67 -13.21 -2.47 -6.13
C THR A 67 -14.28 -1.96 -5.16
N ARG A 68 -15.54 -2.43 -5.29
CA ARG A 68 -16.64 -2.07 -4.37
C ARG A 68 -16.38 -2.55 -2.95
N THR A 69 -15.94 -3.80 -2.80
CA THR A 69 -15.61 -4.37 -1.49
C THR A 69 -14.49 -3.55 -0.83
N SER A 70 -13.39 -3.29 -1.54
CA SER A 70 -12.30 -2.48 -1.02
C SER A 70 -12.72 -1.05 -0.65
N PHE A 71 -13.60 -0.43 -1.47
CA PHE A 71 -14.18 0.87 -1.18
C PHE A 71 -15.03 0.84 0.10
N ASN A 72 -15.94 -0.11 0.20
CA ASN A 72 -16.82 -0.26 1.37
C ASN A 72 -16.02 -0.55 2.65
N ASP A 73 -15.01 -1.41 2.57
CA ASP A 73 -14.12 -1.74 3.69
C ASP A 73 -13.41 -0.51 4.25
N LEU A 74 -12.89 0.35 3.36
CA LEU A 74 -12.23 1.59 3.79
C LEU A 74 -13.23 2.61 4.35
N VAL A 75 -14.40 2.76 3.74
CA VAL A 75 -15.46 3.65 4.26
C VAL A 75 -15.92 3.16 5.65
N ASN A 76 -16.16 1.86 5.80
CA ASN A 76 -16.51 1.27 7.09
C ASN A 76 -15.39 1.50 8.13
N SER A 77 -14.13 1.32 7.74
CA SER A 77 -12.97 1.58 8.61
C SER A 77 -12.89 3.06 9.04
N ILE A 78 -13.21 4.01 8.13
CA ILE A 78 -13.31 5.44 8.46
C ILE A 78 -14.41 5.67 9.50
N VAL A 79 -15.58 5.07 9.32
CA VAL A 79 -16.70 5.22 10.26
C VAL A 79 -16.37 4.61 11.63
N ILE A 80 -15.80 3.39 11.65
CA ILE A 80 -15.37 2.74 12.89
C ILE A 80 -14.30 3.57 13.59
N GLY A 81 -13.27 4.02 12.86
CA GLY A 81 -12.22 4.88 13.39
C GLY A 81 -12.75 6.18 13.96
N PHE A 82 -13.69 6.84 13.25
CA PHE A 82 -14.38 8.03 13.72
C PHE A 82 -15.15 7.78 15.02
N VAL A 83 -15.91 6.69 15.11
CA VAL A 83 -16.64 6.30 16.33
C VAL A 83 -15.69 6.05 17.50
N LEU A 84 -14.58 5.34 17.29
CA LEU A 84 -13.58 5.10 18.32
C LEU A 84 -12.91 6.40 18.80
N VAL A 85 -12.61 7.31 17.88
CA VAL A 85 -12.09 8.65 18.22
C VAL A 85 -13.12 9.45 19.01
N LEU A 86 -14.39 9.43 18.59
CA LEU A 86 -15.47 10.12 19.31
C LEU A 86 -15.59 9.57 20.74
N VAL A 87 -15.56 8.27 20.93
CA VAL A 87 -15.64 7.62 22.25
C VAL A 87 -14.50 8.09 23.15
N ILE A 88 -13.25 8.06 22.69
CA ILE A 88 -12.13 8.54 23.53
C ILE A 88 -12.24 10.02 23.86
N LEU A 89 -12.65 10.87 22.90
CA LEU A 89 -12.90 12.28 23.15
C LEU A 89 -13.97 12.50 24.22
N MET A 90 -15.04 11.69 24.20
CA MET A 90 -16.12 11.76 25.21
C MET A 90 -15.57 11.52 26.64
N PHE A 91 -14.66 10.55 26.82
CA PHE A 91 -14.07 10.28 28.13
C PHE A 91 -13.19 11.43 28.64
N PHE A 92 -12.42 12.08 27.76
CA PHE A 92 -11.51 13.15 28.14
C PHE A 92 -12.16 14.52 28.27
N MET A 93 -13.05 14.89 27.33
CA MET A 93 -13.61 16.24 27.20
C MET A 93 -15.10 16.35 27.55
N GLY A 94 -15.76 15.22 27.79
CA GLY A 94 -17.21 15.15 27.97
C GLY A 94 -17.95 15.10 26.62
N VAL A 95 -19.23 14.70 26.64
CA VAL A 95 -20.01 14.39 25.45
C VAL A 95 -20.17 15.59 24.51
N THR A 96 -20.53 16.77 25.04
CA THR A 96 -20.79 17.95 24.23
C THR A 96 -19.56 18.43 23.48
N ASN A 97 -18.43 18.60 24.18
CA ASN A 97 -17.19 19.04 23.57
C ASN A 97 -16.65 18.00 22.58
N ALA A 98 -16.72 16.71 22.92
CA ALA A 98 -16.32 15.61 22.06
C ALA A 98 -17.09 15.59 20.74
N PHE A 99 -18.40 15.83 20.78
CA PHE A 99 -19.23 15.86 19.58
C PHE A 99 -18.80 16.97 18.60
N PHE A 100 -18.49 18.16 19.09
CA PHE A 100 -18.06 19.27 18.23
C PHE A 100 -16.65 19.11 17.68
N VAL A 101 -15.72 18.57 18.51
CA VAL A 101 -14.40 18.18 18.02
C VAL A 101 -14.53 17.12 16.93
N ALA A 102 -15.35 16.11 17.15
CA ALA A 102 -15.58 15.05 16.17
C ALA A 102 -16.24 15.59 14.89
N LEU A 103 -17.20 16.53 14.98
CA LEU A 103 -17.85 17.13 13.82
C LEU A 103 -16.86 17.89 12.91
N SER A 104 -15.77 18.44 13.47
CA SER A 104 -14.74 19.11 12.67
C SER A 104 -14.02 18.16 11.71
N VAL A 105 -14.00 16.87 11.98
CA VAL A 105 -13.33 15.86 11.12
C VAL A 105 -14.04 15.72 9.77
N PRO A 106 -15.32 15.32 9.69
CA PRO A 106 -16.00 15.26 8.40
C PRO A 106 -16.05 16.62 7.70
N LEU A 107 -16.17 17.72 8.43
CA LEU A 107 -16.08 19.06 7.83
C LEU A 107 -14.74 19.31 7.16
N SER A 108 -13.64 18.93 7.80
CA SER A 108 -12.30 19.03 7.20
C SER A 108 -12.16 18.16 5.96
N MET A 109 -12.73 16.95 5.96
CA MET A 109 -12.76 16.08 4.79
C MET A 109 -13.57 16.69 3.64
N PHE A 110 -14.74 17.27 3.92
CA PHE A 110 -15.55 17.95 2.90
C PHE A 110 -14.82 19.17 2.33
N VAL A 111 -14.17 19.96 3.17
CA VAL A 111 -13.35 21.10 2.71
C VAL A 111 -12.17 20.62 1.86
N ALA A 112 -11.54 19.48 2.22
CA ALA A 112 -10.47 18.90 1.40
C ALA A 112 -10.96 18.50 0.00
N PHE A 113 -12.20 18.03 -0.14
CA PHE A 113 -12.77 17.73 -1.45
C PHE A 113 -12.96 18.96 -2.33
N LEU A 114 -13.14 20.16 -1.75
CA LEU A 114 -13.19 21.41 -2.52
C LEU A 114 -11.84 21.74 -3.18
N PHE A 115 -10.74 21.20 -2.69
CA PHE A 115 -9.41 21.36 -3.28
C PHE A 115 -9.07 20.31 -4.35
N LEU A 116 -9.96 19.35 -4.66
CA LEU A 116 -9.71 18.35 -5.71
C LEU A 116 -9.38 18.94 -7.08
N PRO A 117 -10.01 20.04 -7.55
CA PRO A 117 -9.62 20.67 -8.82
C PRO A 117 -8.15 21.16 -8.82
N VAL A 118 -7.60 21.53 -7.66
CA VAL A 118 -6.19 21.88 -7.53
C VAL A 118 -5.31 20.61 -7.58
N ALA A 119 -5.80 19.51 -7.01
CA ALA A 119 -5.14 18.22 -7.11
C ALA A 119 -5.04 17.74 -8.56
N ASP A 120 -6.06 17.97 -9.39
CA ASP A 120 -6.06 17.66 -10.82
C ASP A 120 -4.89 18.33 -11.56
N ILE A 121 -4.60 19.59 -11.19
CA ILE A 121 -3.47 20.35 -11.77
C ILE A 121 -2.12 19.74 -11.34
N ILE A 122 -1.99 19.34 -10.06
CA ILE A 122 -0.73 18.78 -9.52
C ILE A 122 -0.43 17.40 -10.12
N ILE A 123 -1.47 16.57 -10.27
CA ILE A 123 -1.33 15.19 -10.75
C ILE A 123 -1.30 15.14 -12.30
N GLY A 124 -1.81 16.16 -12.96
CA GLY A 124 -1.93 16.21 -14.42
C GLY A 124 -3.04 15.33 -14.96
N GLY A 125 -4.12 15.12 -14.22
CA GLY A 125 -5.30 14.32 -14.59
C GLY A 125 -6.39 14.41 -13.54
N HIS A 126 -7.58 13.89 -13.85
CA HIS A 126 -8.70 13.92 -12.89
C HIS A 126 -8.48 12.96 -11.71
N VAL A 127 -8.52 13.50 -10.50
CA VAL A 127 -8.47 12.71 -9.27
C VAL A 127 -9.82 12.03 -9.04
N THR A 128 -9.82 10.72 -9.05
CA THR A 128 -11.00 9.91 -8.71
C THR A 128 -10.92 9.42 -7.27
N LEU A 129 -12.07 9.14 -6.66
CA LEU A 129 -12.12 8.45 -5.37
C LEU A 129 -11.66 7.00 -5.56
N ASN A 130 -10.39 6.78 -5.30
CA ASN A 130 -9.74 5.47 -5.31
C ASN A 130 -9.38 5.04 -3.89
N PHE A 131 -8.95 3.78 -3.73
CA PHE A 131 -8.65 3.23 -2.41
C PHE A 131 -7.47 3.94 -1.71
N ILE A 132 -6.54 4.59 -2.44
CA ILE A 132 -5.43 5.36 -1.86
C ILE A 132 -5.94 6.68 -1.30
N VAL A 133 -6.85 7.35 -2.01
CA VAL A 133 -7.52 8.57 -1.54
C VAL A 133 -8.32 8.30 -0.28
N LEU A 134 -9.10 7.21 -0.24
CA LEU A 134 -9.86 6.83 0.95
C LEU A 134 -8.95 6.49 2.13
N PHE A 135 -7.85 5.79 1.86
CA PHE A 135 -6.87 5.51 2.89
C PHE A 135 -6.22 6.80 3.42
N ALA A 136 -5.89 7.76 2.54
CA ALA A 136 -5.35 9.04 2.97
C ALA A 136 -6.33 9.79 3.89
N LEU A 137 -7.63 9.72 3.61
CA LEU A 137 -8.66 10.27 4.49
C LEU A 137 -8.73 9.55 5.85
N LEU A 138 -8.68 8.22 5.84
CA LEU A 138 -8.65 7.42 7.06
C LEU A 138 -7.39 7.71 7.90
N PHE A 139 -6.23 7.79 7.25
CA PHE A 139 -4.98 8.16 7.91
C PHE A 139 -5.03 9.59 8.44
N GLY A 140 -5.55 10.51 7.63
CA GLY A 140 -5.77 11.91 8.01
C GLY A 140 -6.70 12.06 9.23
N LEU A 141 -7.71 11.20 9.38
CA LEU A 141 -8.70 11.25 10.46
C LEU A 141 -8.03 11.34 11.84
N GLY A 142 -7.03 10.48 12.09
CA GLY A 142 -6.31 10.47 13.37
C GLY A 142 -5.48 11.74 13.63
N ILE A 143 -5.06 12.45 12.57
CA ILE A 143 -4.21 13.63 12.65
C ILE A 143 -5.04 14.93 12.70
N ILE A 144 -6.14 14.97 11.95
CA ILE A 144 -7.05 16.12 11.83
C ILE A 144 -7.65 16.50 13.18
N VAL A 145 -8.03 15.52 13.97
CA VAL A 145 -8.66 15.69 15.29
C VAL A 145 -7.78 16.51 16.22
N ASP A 146 -6.47 16.43 16.09
CA ASP A 146 -5.50 17.08 16.97
C ASP A 146 -5.62 18.63 16.92
N ASP A 147 -5.76 19.24 15.74
CA ASP A 147 -5.93 20.69 15.60
C ASP A 147 -7.20 21.17 16.32
N ALA A 148 -8.30 20.44 16.16
CA ALA A 148 -9.56 20.73 16.80
C ALA A 148 -9.51 20.60 18.33
N ILE A 149 -8.84 19.55 18.84
CA ILE A 149 -8.66 19.30 20.28
C ILE A 149 -7.95 20.49 20.92
N VAL A 150 -6.82 20.94 20.35
CA VAL A 150 -6.00 22.00 20.94
C VAL A 150 -6.78 23.32 21.01
N VAL A 151 -7.56 23.67 19.98
CA VAL A 151 -8.36 24.92 19.95
C VAL A 151 -9.48 24.88 20.99
N ILE A 152 -10.25 23.81 21.04
CA ILE A 152 -11.40 23.69 21.94
C ILE A 152 -10.93 23.55 23.40
N GLU A 153 -9.91 22.75 23.67
CA GLU A 153 -9.34 22.58 25.02
C GLU A 153 -8.77 23.90 25.56
N ASN A 154 -8.01 24.66 24.75
CA ASN A 154 -7.45 25.92 25.18
C ASN A 154 -8.56 26.95 25.47
N THR A 155 -9.59 26.99 24.62
CA THR A 155 -10.76 27.86 24.85
C THR A 155 -11.47 27.50 26.13
N HIS A 156 -11.72 26.21 26.37
CA HIS A 156 -12.35 25.72 27.60
C HIS A 156 -11.48 26.02 28.85
N ARG A 157 -10.17 25.85 28.77
CA ARG A 157 -9.22 26.14 29.84
C ARG A 157 -9.28 27.63 30.23
N ILE A 158 -9.20 28.54 29.27
CA ILE A 158 -9.23 30.00 29.53
C ILE A 158 -10.60 30.40 30.10
N PHE A 159 -11.69 29.87 29.56
CA PHE A 159 -13.04 30.12 30.05
C PHE A 159 -13.23 29.67 31.50
N THR A 160 -12.85 28.42 31.82
CA THR A 160 -12.98 27.83 33.15
C THR A 160 -12.07 28.53 34.18
N GLN A 161 -10.81 28.82 33.81
CA GLN A 161 -9.86 29.50 34.70
C GLN A 161 -10.28 30.95 35.01
N SER A 162 -11.07 31.57 34.14
CA SER A 162 -11.59 32.95 34.39
C SER A 162 -12.67 32.99 35.47
N GLY A 163 -13.21 31.82 35.88
CA GLY A 163 -14.30 31.77 36.87
C GLY A 163 -15.56 32.57 36.45
N GLY A 164 -15.86 32.62 35.17
CA GLY A 164 -17.03 33.31 34.62
C GLY A 164 -16.84 34.82 34.41
N LYS A 165 -15.63 35.37 34.67
CA LYS A 165 -15.34 36.81 34.48
C LYS A 165 -15.20 37.24 33.03
N ILE A 166 -15.00 36.29 32.12
CA ILE A 166 -14.81 36.52 30.69
C ILE A 166 -15.92 35.80 29.91
N SER A 167 -16.50 36.47 28.90
CA SER A 167 -17.49 35.84 28.02
C SER A 167 -16.83 34.72 27.16
N SER A 168 -17.60 33.72 26.74
CA SER A 168 -17.14 32.64 25.86
C SER A 168 -16.51 33.19 24.58
N VAL A 169 -17.06 34.24 23.97
CA VAL A 169 -16.51 34.93 22.78
C VAL A 169 -15.11 35.48 23.05
N LYS A 170 -14.92 36.19 24.21
CA LYS A 170 -13.62 36.73 24.55
C LYS A 170 -12.60 35.66 24.87
N ALA A 171 -13.04 34.59 25.53
CA ALA A 171 -12.19 33.44 25.80
C ALA A 171 -11.72 32.75 24.49
N ALA A 172 -12.62 32.57 23.52
CA ALA A 172 -12.30 31.98 22.22
C ALA A 172 -11.32 32.84 21.42
N LYS A 173 -11.49 34.15 21.40
CA LYS A 173 -10.57 35.12 20.75
C LYS A 173 -9.17 35.06 21.35
N ILE A 174 -9.06 35.07 22.68
CA ILE A 174 -7.77 34.96 23.38
C ILE A 174 -7.12 33.60 23.08
N ALA A 175 -7.88 32.51 23.20
CA ALA A 175 -7.40 31.15 22.95
C ALA A 175 -6.87 30.97 21.53
N ALA A 176 -7.63 31.40 20.53
CA ALA A 176 -7.23 31.33 19.12
C ALA A 176 -5.93 32.10 18.85
N GLY A 177 -5.80 33.31 19.41
CA GLY A 177 -4.57 34.11 19.26
C GLY A 177 -3.35 33.49 19.93
N GLU A 178 -3.52 32.89 21.13
CA GLU A 178 -2.44 32.24 21.89
C GLU A 178 -1.85 31.00 21.18
N ILE A 179 -2.69 30.20 20.52
CA ILE A 179 -2.29 28.94 19.94
C ILE A 179 -2.10 28.97 18.42
N PHE A 180 -2.37 30.11 17.74
CA PHE A 180 -2.30 30.18 16.28
C PHE A 180 -0.91 29.78 15.73
N VAL A 181 0.15 30.40 16.24
CA VAL A 181 1.52 30.13 15.77
C VAL A 181 1.96 28.71 16.07
N PRO A 182 1.78 28.15 17.30
CA PRO A 182 2.08 26.76 17.60
C PRO A 182 1.37 25.74 16.72
N VAL A 183 0.05 25.93 16.52
CA VAL A 183 -0.74 24.98 15.71
C VAL A 183 -0.38 25.11 14.24
N LEU A 184 -0.21 26.32 13.70
CA LEU A 184 0.23 26.54 12.33
C LEU A 184 1.58 25.86 12.05
N SER A 185 2.57 26.10 12.90
CA SER A 185 3.90 25.48 12.73
C SER A 185 3.85 23.97 12.94
N GLY A 186 3.05 23.48 13.90
CA GLY A 186 2.80 22.06 14.10
C GLY A 186 2.19 21.40 12.85
N THR A 187 1.19 22.02 12.24
CA THR A 187 0.57 21.53 11.00
C THR A 187 1.55 21.60 9.82
N LEU A 188 2.31 22.70 9.68
CA LEU A 188 3.36 22.80 8.65
C LEU A 188 4.45 21.74 8.82
N THR A 189 4.86 21.43 10.04
CA THR A 189 5.84 20.33 10.28
C THR A 189 5.23 18.97 10.01
N THR A 190 3.94 18.79 10.18
CA THR A 190 3.23 17.55 9.82
C THR A 190 3.08 17.39 8.31
N LEU A 191 2.89 18.50 7.58
CA LEU A 191 2.84 18.54 6.12
C LEU A 191 4.21 18.29 5.46
N ALA A 192 5.28 18.77 6.09
CA ALA A 192 6.64 18.77 5.52
C ALA A 192 7.10 17.39 4.99
N PRO A 193 6.85 16.25 5.64
CA PRO A 193 7.22 14.92 5.14
C PRO A 193 6.51 14.51 3.86
N PHE A 194 5.33 15.04 3.57
CA PHE A 194 4.55 14.68 2.40
C PHE A 194 4.96 15.44 1.14
N PHE A 195 5.62 16.61 1.26
CA PHE A 195 6.12 17.36 0.11
C PHE A 195 7.15 16.60 -0.73
N PRO A 196 8.21 15.98 -0.17
CA PRO A 196 9.14 15.20 -0.94
C PRO A 196 8.51 14.03 -1.69
N LEU A 197 7.45 13.43 -1.12
CA LEU A 197 6.75 12.30 -1.73
C LEU A 197 5.98 12.68 -3.01
N LEU A 198 5.69 13.96 -3.25
CA LEU A 198 5.08 14.43 -4.50
C LEU A 198 6.03 14.24 -5.70
N PHE A 199 7.32 14.18 -5.46
CA PHE A 199 8.36 14.03 -6.49
C PHE A 199 8.84 12.59 -6.65
N TRP A 200 8.08 11.61 -6.19
CA TRP A 200 8.45 10.20 -6.31
C TRP A 200 8.43 9.75 -7.76
N PRO A 201 9.60 9.34 -8.33
CA PRO A 201 9.70 8.96 -9.73
C PRO A 201 9.11 7.57 -10.00
N GLY A 202 8.86 7.31 -11.29
CA GLY A 202 8.49 5.98 -11.76
C GLY A 202 7.01 5.60 -11.54
N LEU A 203 6.68 4.33 -11.80
CA LEU A 203 5.32 3.82 -11.76
C LEU A 203 4.76 3.82 -10.33
N ILE A 204 5.60 3.46 -9.36
CA ILE A 204 5.22 3.43 -7.93
C ILE A 204 4.88 4.84 -7.45
N GLY A 205 5.68 5.84 -7.83
CA GLY A 205 5.40 7.23 -7.51
C GLY A 205 4.07 7.71 -8.09
N LYS A 206 3.79 7.40 -9.35
CA LYS A 206 2.50 7.72 -10.00
C LYS A 206 1.30 7.04 -9.32
N PHE A 207 1.51 5.84 -8.80
CA PHE A 207 0.48 5.13 -8.05
C PHE A 207 0.27 5.77 -6.66
N MET A 208 1.34 6.10 -5.96
CA MET A 208 1.28 6.56 -4.57
C MET A 208 1.07 8.07 -4.40
N ILE A 209 1.15 8.89 -5.46
CA ILE A 209 1.04 10.35 -5.40
C ILE A 209 -0.27 10.86 -4.79
N TYR A 210 -1.36 10.09 -4.94
CA TYR A 210 -2.66 10.44 -4.36
C TYR A 210 -2.63 10.53 -2.83
N LEU A 211 -1.77 9.73 -2.17
CA LEU A 211 -1.64 9.73 -0.71
C LEU A 211 -1.10 11.08 -0.18
N PRO A 212 0.10 11.57 -0.57
CA PRO A 212 0.61 12.84 -0.09
C PRO A 212 -0.26 14.03 -0.52
N VAL A 213 -0.82 14.04 -1.73
CA VAL A 213 -1.70 15.11 -2.20
C VAL A 213 -2.93 15.23 -1.31
N MET A 214 -3.64 14.13 -1.08
CA MET A 214 -4.85 14.16 -0.24
C MET A 214 -4.54 14.50 1.21
N LEU A 215 -3.42 14.03 1.77
CA LEU A 215 -3.01 14.38 3.12
C LEU A 215 -2.68 15.88 3.24
N ILE A 216 -1.99 16.46 2.27
CA ILE A 216 -1.69 17.88 2.25
C ILE A 216 -3.00 18.71 2.25
N PHE A 217 -3.96 18.37 1.39
CA PHE A 217 -5.25 19.07 1.35
C PHE A 217 -6.07 18.86 2.62
N THR A 218 -6.11 17.63 3.13
CA THR A 218 -6.91 17.30 4.31
C THR A 218 -6.37 17.97 5.57
N LEU A 219 -5.05 18.01 5.75
CA LEU A 219 -4.41 18.70 6.87
C LEU A 219 -4.52 20.24 6.73
N SER A 220 -4.42 20.76 5.51
CA SER A 220 -4.64 22.21 5.27
C SER A 220 -6.09 22.59 5.54
N ALA A 221 -7.05 21.75 5.12
CA ALA A 221 -8.47 21.93 5.42
C ALA A 221 -8.74 21.85 6.93
N SER A 222 -8.07 20.94 7.65
CA SER A 222 -8.17 20.84 9.12
C SER A 222 -7.78 22.13 9.81
N LEU A 223 -6.68 22.76 9.38
CA LEU A 223 -6.22 24.03 9.93
C LEU A 223 -7.27 25.14 9.73
N ILE A 224 -7.88 25.21 8.54
CA ILE A 224 -8.95 26.16 8.23
C ILE A 224 -10.15 25.91 9.14
N VAL A 225 -10.63 24.69 9.25
CA VAL A 225 -11.78 24.32 10.09
C VAL A 225 -11.47 24.58 11.57
N ALA A 226 -10.25 24.25 12.03
CA ALA A 226 -9.84 24.45 13.43
C ALA A 226 -9.88 25.92 13.86
N PHE A 227 -9.53 26.87 13.00
CA PHE A 227 -9.51 28.28 13.36
C PHE A 227 -10.77 29.08 12.96
N LEU A 228 -11.56 28.59 11.99
CA LEU A 228 -12.80 29.25 11.59
C LEU A 228 -14.03 28.68 12.32
N MET A 229 -14.16 27.33 12.34
CA MET A 229 -15.39 26.69 12.84
C MET A 229 -15.31 26.33 14.33
N ASN A 230 -14.19 25.80 14.81
CA ASN A 230 -14.11 25.33 16.21
C ASN A 230 -14.24 26.43 17.26
N PRO A 231 -13.71 27.67 17.09
CA PRO A 231 -13.99 28.75 18.02
C PRO A 231 -15.48 29.12 18.09
N ILE A 232 -16.23 29.04 16.97
CA ILE A 232 -17.66 29.27 16.93
C ILE A 232 -18.41 28.22 17.73
N PHE A 233 -18.08 26.93 17.47
CA PHE A 233 -18.66 25.83 18.24
C PHE A 233 -18.37 25.95 19.74
N ALA A 234 -17.14 26.34 20.11
CA ALA A 234 -16.78 26.55 21.50
C ALA A 234 -17.59 27.67 22.16
N VAL A 235 -17.89 28.78 21.44
CA VAL A 235 -18.68 29.90 21.94
C VAL A 235 -20.15 29.53 22.16
N ASP A 236 -20.77 28.85 21.18
CA ASP A 236 -22.21 28.59 21.19
C ASP A 236 -22.60 27.49 22.19
N PHE A 237 -21.69 26.57 22.49
CA PHE A 237 -22.00 25.39 23.29
C PHE A 237 -21.25 25.30 24.63
N MET A 238 -20.35 26.27 24.94
CA MET A 238 -19.78 26.38 26.29
C MET A 238 -20.78 27.02 27.24
N ASN A 239 -21.56 26.20 27.90
CA ASN A 239 -22.39 26.63 29.01
C ASN A 239 -21.53 26.85 30.26
N HIS A 240 -21.92 27.83 31.09
CA HIS A 240 -21.33 27.96 32.43
C HIS A 240 -21.49 26.62 33.17
N PRO A 241 -20.50 26.23 33.97
CA PRO A 241 -20.66 25.07 34.84
C PRO A 241 -21.87 25.39 35.76
N GLU A 242 -23.02 24.82 35.40
CA GLU A 242 -24.13 24.72 36.34
C GLU A 242 -23.56 24.05 37.59
N GLY A 243 -23.70 24.75 38.73
CA GLY A 243 -23.20 24.29 40.00
C GLY A 243 -23.59 22.84 40.29
N ASP A 244 -22.77 22.19 41.04
CA ASP A 244 -22.64 20.75 41.41
C ASP A 244 -23.96 20.04 41.84
N GLY A 245 -25.05 20.36 41.17
CA GLY A 245 -26.35 19.72 41.34
C GLY A 245 -26.38 18.39 40.52
N LYS A 246 -26.34 17.27 41.18
CA LYS A 246 -26.64 15.94 40.63
C LYS A 246 -27.82 16.03 39.66
N LYS A 247 -27.54 16.02 38.34
CA LYS A 247 -28.58 16.00 37.31
C LYS A 247 -29.47 14.76 37.57
N LYS A 248 -30.77 14.97 37.87
CA LYS A 248 -31.70 13.91 38.11
C LYS A 248 -31.78 13.01 36.88
N LYS A 249 -31.39 11.75 37.01
CA LYS A 249 -31.37 10.70 35.94
C LYS A 249 -32.68 10.52 35.17
N SER A 250 -33.80 11.00 35.71
CA SER A 250 -35.15 10.82 35.14
C SER A 250 -35.48 11.77 33.94
N ARG A 251 -34.55 12.60 33.49
CA ARG A 251 -34.87 13.66 32.51
C ARG A 251 -34.90 13.28 31.03
N VAL A 252 -34.34 12.08 30.62
CA VAL A 252 -34.32 11.70 29.17
C VAL A 252 -35.72 11.49 28.64
N PHE A 253 -36.55 10.74 29.36
CA PHE A 253 -37.93 10.44 28.97
C PHE A 253 -38.85 11.68 29.06
N ARG A 254 -38.44 12.74 29.72
CA ARG A 254 -39.18 14.02 29.78
C ARG A 254 -38.77 15.02 28.68
N ARG A 255 -37.75 14.71 27.88
CA ARG A 255 -37.33 15.57 26.77
C ARG A 255 -38.17 15.31 25.53
N PRO A 256 -38.91 16.24 24.99
CA PRO A 256 -39.73 16.02 23.78
C PRO A 256 -38.89 15.59 22.59
N PHE A 257 -37.65 16.09 22.49
CA PHE A 257 -36.71 15.70 21.45
C PHE A 257 -36.43 14.18 21.39
N PHE A 258 -36.31 13.50 22.55
CA PHE A 258 -36.13 12.03 22.58
C PHE A 258 -37.31 11.32 21.91
N TRP A 259 -38.53 11.68 22.22
CA TRP A 259 -39.72 11.08 21.64
C TRP A 259 -39.89 11.42 20.15
N ILE A 260 -39.53 12.66 19.74
CA ILE A 260 -39.53 13.04 18.32
C ILE A 260 -38.58 12.14 17.53
N VAL A 261 -37.34 11.94 18.00
CA VAL A 261 -36.34 11.09 17.32
C VAL A 261 -36.80 9.65 17.29
N LEU A 262 -37.33 9.11 18.42
CA LEU A 262 -37.79 7.72 18.49
C LEU A 262 -39.00 7.50 17.59
N CYS A 263 -40.03 8.35 17.66
CA CYS A 263 -41.25 8.23 16.84
C CYS A 263 -40.91 8.41 15.34
N ALA A 264 -40.06 9.35 14.98
CA ALA A 264 -39.61 9.54 13.62
C ALA A 264 -38.86 8.30 13.10
N GLY A 265 -38.00 7.68 13.94
CA GLY A 265 -37.32 6.44 13.60
C GLY A 265 -38.29 5.29 13.32
N ILE A 266 -39.24 5.08 14.21
CA ILE A 266 -40.30 4.01 14.06
C ILE A 266 -41.15 4.31 12.82
N LEU A 267 -41.51 5.57 12.56
CA LEU A 267 -42.34 5.94 11.42
C LEU A 267 -41.58 5.68 10.09
N LEU A 268 -40.28 5.98 10.03
CA LEU A 268 -39.45 5.72 8.84
C LEU A 268 -39.30 4.20 8.59
N ASP A 269 -39.18 3.39 9.64
CA ASP A 269 -39.16 1.91 9.50
C ASP A 269 -40.48 1.41 8.92
N LEU A 270 -41.61 1.92 9.36
CA LEU A 270 -42.93 1.58 8.82
C LEU A 270 -43.11 1.97 7.35
N VAL A 271 -42.44 3.03 6.90
CA VAL A 271 -42.44 3.49 5.50
C VAL A 271 -41.37 2.79 4.64
N HIS A 272 -40.77 1.68 5.11
CA HIS A 272 -39.74 0.89 4.44
C HIS A 272 -38.39 1.62 4.22
N SER A 273 -38.14 2.72 4.95
CA SER A 273 -36.83 3.38 5.02
C SER A 273 -36.03 2.88 6.23
N THR A 274 -35.75 1.57 6.25
CA THR A 274 -35.19 0.84 7.40
C THR A 274 -33.83 1.40 7.84
N PHE A 275 -32.97 1.79 6.88
CA PHE A 275 -31.66 2.40 7.21
C PHE A 275 -31.80 3.69 8.05
N ALA A 276 -32.65 4.62 7.61
CA ALA A 276 -32.82 5.90 8.31
C ALA A 276 -33.59 5.70 9.64
N GLY A 277 -34.56 4.82 9.66
CA GLY A 277 -35.33 4.48 10.86
C GLY A 277 -34.46 3.89 11.96
N ASN A 278 -33.71 2.84 11.67
CA ASN A 278 -32.79 2.18 12.58
C ASN A 278 -31.67 3.12 13.08
N LEU A 279 -31.16 4.03 12.22
CA LEU A 279 -30.18 5.04 12.61
C LEU A 279 -30.74 5.99 13.68
N LEU A 280 -31.99 6.45 13.52
CA LEU A 280 -32.63 7.34 14.51
C LEU A 280 -32.95 6.58 15.81
N ILE A 281 -33.39 5.32 15.73
CA ILE A 281 -33.63 4.45 16.89
C ILE A 281 -32.32 4.23 17.67
N LEU A 282 -31.22 3.97 16.98
CA LEU A 282 -29.90 3.89 17.62
C LEU A 282 -29.51 5.22 18.29
N GLY A 283 -29.81 6.36 17.64
CA GLY A 283 -29.61 7.70 18.24
C GLY A 283 -30.38 7.86 19.53
N ALA A 284 -31.64 7.44 19.58
CA ALA A 284 -32.45 7.47 20.79
C ALA A 284 -31.89 6.51 21.88
N LEU A 285 -31.43 5.33 21.50
CA LEU A 285 -30.78 4.38 22.40
C LEU A 285 -29.47 4.95 22.99
N LEU A 286 -28.66 5.60 22.18
CA LEU A 286 -27.43 6.27 22.62
C LEU A 286 -27.73 7.42 23.59
N MET A 287 -28.84 8.15 23.44
CA MET A 287 -29.25 9.18 24.41
C MET A 287 -29.56 8.58 25.78
N ILE A 288 -30.22 7.41 25.82
CA ILE A 288 -30.46 6.66 27.07
C ILE A 288 -29.13 6.20 27.67
N LEU A 289 -28.30 5.53 26.85
CA LEU A 289 -27.01 4.97 27.27
C LEU A 289 -26.08 6.07 27.80
N ASN A 290 -26.08 7.23 27.14
CA ASN A 290 -25.32 8.38 27.60
C ASN A 290 -25.73 8.83 29.01
N THR A 291 -27.01 8.92 29.27
CA THR A 291 -27.50 9.47 30.57
C THR A 291 -27.34 8.47 31.73
N TYR A 292 -27.47 7.17 31.47
CA TYR A 292 -27.47 6.16 32.53
C TYR A 292 -26.13 5.46 32.74
N VAL A 293 -25.29 5.39 31.68
CA VAL A 293 -24.04 4.64 31.69
C VAL A 293 -22.85 5.55 31.45
N PHE A 294 -22.82 6.23 30.30
CA PHE A 294 -21.61 7.00 29.89
C PHE A 294 -21.34 8.18 30.82
N ASP A 295 -22.35 8.91 31.28
CA ASP A 295 -22.14 10.06 32.17
C ASP A 295 -21.42 9.67 33.46
N ASP A 296 -21.86 8.56 34.10
CA ASP A 296 -21.21 8.01 35.32
C ASP A 296 -19.79 7.50 35.03
N MET A 297 -19.57 6.83 33.90
CA MET A 297 -18.26 6.34 33.49
C MET A 297 -17.31 7.50 33.16
N ILE A 298 -17.76 8.53 32.45
CA ILE A 298 -16.99 9.72 32.10
C ILE A 298 -16.58 10.47 33.37
N HIS A 299 -17.51 10.70 34.28
CA HIS A 299 -17.23 11.33 35.57
C HIS A 299 -16.25 10.50 36.43
N GLY A 300 -16.38 9.19 36.43
CA GLY A 300 -15.43 8.29 37.08
C GLY A 300 -14.03 8.38 36.50
N PHE A 301 -13.93 8.42 35.17
CA PHE A 301 -12.66 8.58 34.47
C PHE A 301 -12.01 9.93 34.74
N GLN A 302 -12.75 11.03 34.57
CA GLN A 302 -12.24 12.41 34.73
C GLN A 302 -11.85 12.72 36.19
N ASN A 303 -12.62 12.25 37.17
CA ASN A 303 -12.40 12.62 38.56
C ASN A 303 -11.51 11.64 39.35
N ARG A 304 -11.35 10.38 38.90
CA ARG A 304 -10.51 9.38 39.60
C ARG A 304 -9.32 8.93 38.77
N MET A 305 -9.54 8.45 37.55
CA MET A 305 -8.49 7.83 36.73
C MET A 305 -7.52 8.88 36.18
N LEU A 306 -8.01 9.97 35.62
CA LEU A 306 -7.19 11.01 35.00
C LEU A 306 -6.27 11.71 36.03
N PRO A 307 -6.74 12.15 37.23
CA PRO A 307 -5.86 12.69 38.27
C PRO A 307 -4.87 11.66 38.81
N TRP A 308 -5.20 10.35 38.79
CA TRP A 308 -4.28 9.30 39.16
C TRP A 308 -3.13 9.19 38.16
N ILE A 309 -3.41 9.16 36.86
CA ILE A 309 -2.41 9.18 35.77
C ILE A 309 -1.50 10.40 35.91
N MET A 310 -2.08 11.61 36.05
CA MET A 310 -1.32 12.86 36.20
C MET A 310 -0.38 12.86 37.39
N ARG A 311 -0.82 12.34 38.55
CA ARG A 311 0.00 12.25 39.78
C ARG A 311 1.15 11.25 39.63
N HIS A 312 0.92 10.10 38.97
CA HIS A 312 1.96 9.11 38.74
C HIS A 312 2.98 9.63 37.71
N TYR A 313 2.53 10.28 36.66
CA TYR A 313 3.40 10.92 35.69
C TYR A 313 4.26 12.02 36.34
N GLU A 314 3.65 12.91 37.10
CA GLU A 314 4.39 13.97 37.80
C GLU A 314 5.48 13.41 38.72
N ARG A 315 5.18 12.35 39.51
CA ARG A 315 6.17 11.66 40.31
C ARG A 315 7.29 11.05 39.48
N GLY A 316 6.94 10.39 38.37
CA GLY A 316 7.92 9.82 37.43
C GLY A 316 8.81 10.89 36.83
N LEU A 317 8.25 12.00 36.36
CA LEU A 317 9.00 13.10 35.75
C LEU A 317 9.91 13.79 36.78
N ARG A 318 9.43 14.03 38.00
CA ARG A 318 10.27 14.56 39.11
C ARG A 318 11.44 13.62 39.44
N TRP A 319 11.24 12.30 39.36
CA TRP A 319 12.28 11.30 39.56
C TRP A 319 13.30 11.29 38.44
N VAL A 320 12.85 11.32 37.18
CA VAL A 320 13.71 11.34 35.99
C VAL A 320 14.56 12.61 35.95
N LEU A 321 13.97 13.79 36.21
CA LEU A 321 14.67 15.08 36.12
C LEU A 321 15.59 15.40 37.35
N LYS A 322 15.86 14.43 38.24
CA LYS A 322 16.71 14.61 39.40
C LYS A 322 18.16 14.20 39.14
N GLY A 323 19.12 15.11 39.43
CA GLY A 323 20.56 14.81 39.34
C GLY A 323 21.06 14.41 37.95
N TRP A 324 21.75 13.27 37.86
CA TRP A 324 22.32 12.69 36.62
C TRP A 324 21.36 11.75 35.87
N ARG A 325 20.19 11.47 36.41
CA ARG A 325 19.23 10.53 35.82
C ARG A 325 18.78 10.93 34.38
N PRO A 326 18.60 12.24 34.02
CA PRO A 326 18.29 12.61 32.66
C PRO A 326 19.33 12.11 31.63
N VAL A 327 20.63 12.15 32.00
CA VAL A 327 21.73 11.70 31.15
C VAL A 327 21.67 10.18 30.97
N TRP A 328 21.46 9.43 32.05
CA TRP A 328 21.31 7.98 31.98
C TRP A 328 20.10 7.54 31.16
N MET A 329 18.97 8.27 31.27
CA MET A 329 17.78 7.99 30.45
C MET A 329 18.09 8.14 28.98
N VAL A 330 18.79 9.20 28.58
CA VAL A 330 19.15 9.41 27.17
C VAL A 330 20.15 8.35 26.68
N ILE A 331 21.15 7.99 27.46
CA ILE A 331 22.11 6.92 27.15
C ILE A 331 21.35 5.58 26.98
N ALA A 332 20.46 5.26 27.92
CA ALA A 332 19.64 4.05 27.82
C ALA A 332 18.76 4.01 26.57
N THR A 333 18.23 5.17 26.13
CA THR A 333 17.45 5.26 24.89
C THR A 333 18.30 5.01 23.65
N PHE A 334 19.54 5.54 23.60
CA PHE A 334 20.47 5.20 22.51
C PHE A 334 20.86 3.72 22.54
N GLY A 335 21.11 3.16 23.73
CA GLY A 335 21.34 1.71 23.90
C GLY A 335 20.14 0.89 23.39
N LEU A 336 18.92 1.33 23.70
CA LEU A 336 17.69 0.68 23.24
C LEU A 336 17.52 0.79 21.71
N LEU A 337 17.93 1.89 21.09
CA LEU A 337 17.94 2.03 19.63
C LEU A 337 18.84 0.99 18.97
N ILE A 338 20.07 0.87 19.46
CA ILE A 338 21.02 -0.14 18.96
C ILE A 338 20.47 -1.54 19.20
N PHE A 339 19.98 -1.81 20.42
CA PHE A 339 19.37 -3.08 20.77
C PHE A 339 18.19 -3.44 19.85
N SER A 340 17.30 -2.48 19.56
CA SER A 340 16.12 -2.71 18.71
C SER A 340 16.52 -3.11 17.29
N PHE A 341 17.57 -2.49 16.74
CA PHE A 341 18.11 -2.83 15.43
C PHE A 341 18.72 -4.25 15.42
N VAL A 342 19.60 -4.54 16.39
CA VAL A 342 20.22 -5.88 16.53
C VAL A 342 19.16 -6.95 16.75
N PHE A 343 18.14 -6.68 17.56
CA PHE A 343 17.05 -7.61 17.84
C PHE A 343 16.20 -7.89 16.60
N LEU A 344 15.90 -6.86 15.79
CA LEU A 344 15.18 -7.03 14.52
C LEU A 344 15.94 -7.94 13.56
N VAL A 345 17.26 -7.72 13.39
CA VAL A 345 18.12 -8.53 12.53
C VAL A 345 18.22 -9.98 13.06
N ALA A 346 18.39 -10.15 14.38
CA ALA A 346 18.46 -11.47 15.01
C ALA A 346 17.17 -12.29 14.83
N ARG A 347 16.02 -11.63 14.83
CA ARG A 347 14.70 -12.26 14.61
C ARG A 347 14.44 -12.62 13.13
N LYS A 348 15.29 -12.20 12.19
CA LYS A 348 15.16 -12.48 10.74
C LYS A 348 13.76 -12.15 10.22
N VAL A 349 13.22 -10.99 10.63
CA VAL A 349 11.87 -10.57 10.21
C VAL A 349 11.81 -10.47 8.68
N PRO A 350 10.81 -11.10 8.02
CA PRO A 350 10.71 -11.08 6.57
C PRO A 350 10.49 -9.66 6.03
N VAL A 351 11.23 -9.32 4.97
CA VAL A 351 11.06 -8.03 4.27
C VAL A 351 10.48 -8.32 2.88
N VAL A 352 9.37 -7.66 2.55
CA VAL A 352 8.71 -7.77 1.26
C VAL A 352 8.56 -6.39 0.63
N PHE A 353 8.42 -6.32 -0.68
CA PHE A 353 8.23 -5.06 -1.38
C PHE A 353 6.83 -4.49 -1.11
N PHE A 354 5.78 -5.21 -1.57
CA PHE A 354 4.39 -4.98 -1.21
C PHE A 354 3.85 -6.18 -0.44
N PRO A 355 2.93 -5.98 0.52
CA PRO A 355 2.28 -7.09 1.20
C PRO A 355 1.36 -7.85 0.21
N LYS A 356 1.40 -9.17 0.26
CA LYS A 356 0.51 -10.04 -0.53
C LYS A 356 -0.58 -10.58 0.39
N GLY A 357 -1.83 -10.47 -0.05
CA GLY A 357 -2.99 -11.02 0.63
C GLY A 357 -3.34 -12.42 0.16
N ASP A 358 -4.44 -12.95 0.70
CA ASP A 358 -5.06 -14.17 0.19
C ASP A 358 -5.61 -13.92 -1.21
N PRO A 359 -5.27 -14.75 -2.21
CA PRO A 359 -5.68 -14.52 -3.58
C PRO A 359 -7.22 -14.56 -3.75
N ASN A 360 -7.75 -13.58 -4.47
CA ASN A 360 -9.11 -13.60 -5.00
C ASN A 360 -9.18 -14.38 -6.31
N PHE A 361 -8.07 -14.35 -7.06
CA PHE A 361 -7.90 -15.10 -8.30
C PHE A 361 -6.61 -15.88 -8.24
N ILE A 362 -6.67 -17.17 -8.62
CA ILE A 362 -5.50 -18.01 -8.87
C ILE A 362 -5.45 -18.29 -10.36
N PHE A 363 -4.28 -18.10 -10.95
CA PHE A 363 -4.03 -18.38 -12.35
C PHE A 363 -3.07 -19.54 -12.49
N VAL A 364 -3.47 -20.52 -13.29
CA VAL A 364 -2.59 -21.62 -13.72
C VAL A 364 -2.25 -21.38 -15.17
N TYR A 365 -1.00 -21.11 -15.47
CA TYR A 365 -0.49 -20.93 -16.82
C TYR A 365 0.16 -22.21 -17.31
N LEU A 366 -0.23 -22.63 -18.51
CA LEU A 366 0.36 -23.76 -19.23
C LEU A 366 1.07 -23.21 -20.47
N LYS A 367 2.33 -23.59 -20.65
CA LYS A 367 3.08 -23.36 -21.88
C LYS A 367 3.63 -24.70 -22.37
N LEU A 368 3.22 -25.12 -23.56
CA LEU A 368 3.75 -26.26 -24.27
C LEU A 368 4.83 -25.82 -25.28
N PRO A 369 5.61 -26.77 -25.85
CA PRO A 369 6.56 -26.41 -26.90
C PRO A 369 5.89 -25.67 -28.07
N VAL A 370 6.59 -24.69 -28.61
CA VAL A 370 6.10 -23.89 -29.72
C VAL A 370 5.83 -24.80 -30.92
N GLY A 371 4.73 -24.51 -31.64
CA GLY A 371 4.23 -25.36 -32.74
C GLY A 371 3.26 -26.45 -32.31
N THR A 372 2.95 -26.52 -30.99
CA THR A 372 1.92 -27.45 -30.50
C THR A 372 0.55 -27.04 -31.03
N ASN A 373 -0.21 -28.04 -31.49
CA ASN A 373 -1.58 -27.80 -31.99
C ASN A 373 -2.52 -27.43 -30.85
N VAL A 374 -3.43 -26.49 -31.14
CA VAL A 374 -4.40 -25.98 -30.18
C VAL A 374 -5.28 -27.08 -29.56
N SER A 375 -5.62 -28.13 -30.32
CA SER A 375 -6.40 -29.27 -29.81
C SER A 375 -5.64 -30.13 -28.82
N TYR A 376 -4.32 -30.28 -29.00
CA TYR A 376 -3.48 -30.96 -28.01
C TYR A 376 -3.31 -30.13 -26.75
N THR A 377 -3.11 -28.82 -26.89
CA THR A 377 -3.08 -27.89 -25.75
C THR A 377 -4.41 -27.94 -24.98
N ASP A 378 -5.54 -28.01 -25.67
CA ASP A 378 -6.85 -28.20 -25.04
C ASP A 378 -6.94 -29.51 -24.25
N SER A 379 -6.41 -30.61 -24.81
CA SER A 379 -6.40 -31.91 -24.10
C SER A 379 -5.58 -31.86 -22.82
N VAL A 380 -4.39 -31.24 -22.85
CA VAL A 380 -3.55 -31.05 -21.68
C VAL A 380 -4.21 -30.11 -20.67
N THR A 381 -4.82 -29.02 -21.15
CA THR A 381 -5.54 -28.08 -20.28
C THR A 381 -6.71 -28.77 -19.55
N ARG A 382 -7.43 -29.70 -20.22
CA ARG A 382 -8.50 -30.50 -19.56
C ARG A 382 -7.95 -31.42 -18.48
N GLN A 383 -6.76 -32.01 -18.68
CA GLN A 383 -6.11 -32.80 -17.62
C GLN A 383 -5.78 -31.91 -16.41
N LEU A 384 -5.30 -30.66 -16.64
CA LEU A 384 -5.07 -29.69 -15.58
C LEU A 384 -6.36 -29.29 -14.88
N GLU A 385 -7.44 -28.99 -15.63
CA GLU A 385 -8.77 -28.70 -15.06
C GLU A 385 -9.25 -29.83 -14.14
N THR A 386 -9.09 -31.08 -14.56
CA THR A 386 -9.50 -32.24 -13.75
C THR A 386 -8.70 -32.30 -12.44
N ARG A 387 -7.38 -32.08 -12.49
CA ARG A 387 -6.54 -32.04 -11.27
C ARG A 387 -6.89 -30.86 -10.37
N VAL A 388 -7.11 -29.69 -10.95
CA VAL A 388 -7.55 -28.48 -10.21
C VAL A 388 -8.89 -28.73 -9.54
N ASN A 389 -9.88 -29.25 -10.28
CA ASN A 389 -11.22 -29.52 -9.75
C ASN A 389 -11.19 -30.56 -8.61
N LYS A 390 -10.30 -31.54 -8.68
CA LYS A 390 -10.08 -32.50 -7.59
C LYS A 390 -9.55 -31.82 -6.32
N VAL A 391 -8.59 -30.89 -6.45
CA VAL A 391 -8.09 -30.11 -5.31
C VAL A 391 -9.17 -29.18 -4.73
N LEU A 392 -9.98 -28.59 -5.61
CA LEU A 392 -11.09 -27.72 -5.20
C LEU A 392 -12.29 -28.49 -4.64
N GLY A 393 -12.36 -29.83 -4.82
CA GLY A 393 -13.50 -30.64 -4.43
C GLY A 393 -14.75 -30.40 -5.28
N THR A 394 -14.57 -30.02 -6.54
CA THR A 394 -15.67 -29.70 -7.50
C THR A 394 -15.89 -30.81 -8.53
N ASP A 395 -15.14 -31.92 -8.45
CA ASP A 395 -15.12 -33.03 -9.41
C ASP A 395 -16.39 -33.91 -9.42
N GLN A 396 -17.22 -33.84 -8.36
CA GLN A 396 -18.46 -34.64 -8.20
C GLN A 396 -19.74 -33.83 -8.38
N GLY A 397 -19.70 -32.69 -9.07
CA GLY A 397 -20.85 -31.82 -9.30
C GLY A 397 -21.28 -30.99 -8.08
N LYS A 398 -20.54 -31.03 -6.98
CA LYS A 398 -20.70 -30.12 -5.83
C LYS A 398 -19.77 -28.95 -6.02
N MET A 399 -20.30 -27.74 -6.10
CA MET A 399 -19.44 -26.54 -6.08
C MET A 399 -18.90 -26.31 -4.66
N ASN A 400 -17.57 -26.11 -4.56
CA ASN A 400 -16.97 -25.63 -3.31
C ASN A 400 -17.54 -24.24 -3.00
N PRO A 401 -18.11 -24.00 -1.84
CA PRO A 401 -18.74 -22.71 -1.49
C PRO A 401 -17.74 -21.53 -1.52
N MET A 402 -16.43 -21.79 -1.49
CA MET A 402 -15.41 -20.77 -1.62
C MET A 402 -15.11 -20.38 -3.07
N VAL A 403 -15.48 -21.21 -4.06
CA VAL A 403 -15.16 -21.02 -5.47
C VAL A 403 -16.36 -20.42 -6.19
N GLU A 404 -16.17 -19.27 -6.82
CA GLU A 404 -17.19 -18.61 -7.65
C GLU A 404 -17.23 -19.22 -9.06
N SER A 405 -16.05 -19.38 -9.69
CA SER A 405 -15.96 -19.94 -11.04
C SER A 405 -14.56 -20.47 -11.36
N VAL A 406 -14.51 -21.42 -12.29
CA VAL A 406 -13.28 -21.95 -12.89
C VAL A 406 -13.38 -21.75 -14.41
N ILE A 407 -12.52 -20.91 -14.97
CA ILE A 407 -12.49 -20.59 -16.40
C ILE A 407 -11.20 -21.13 -16.98
N ALA A 408 -11.31 -21.94 -18.05
CA ALA A 408 -10.16 -22.37 -18.82
C ALA A 408 -10.19 -21.73 -20.21
N ASN A 409 -9.09 -21.13 -20.61
CA ASN A 409 -8.86 -20.57 -21.93
C ASN A 409 -7.65 -21.21 -22.59
N VAL A 410 -7.77 -21.52 -23.88
CA VAL A 410 -6.67 -22.06 -24.69
C VAL A 410 -6.48 -21.16 -25.89
N ALA A 411 -5.26 -20.79 -26.20
CA ALA A 411 -4.76 -19.86 -27.20
C ALA A 411 -5.17 -18.40 -26.92
N VAL A 412 -6.41 -18.03 -27.17
CA VAL A 412 -6.89 -16.65 -26.95
C VAL A 412 -7.05 -16.39 -25.46
N GLY A 413 -6.41 -15.32 -24.95
CA GLY A 413 -6.49 -14.93 -23.56
C GLY A 413 -5.80 -15.90 -22.60
N ALA A 414 -4.95 -16.81 -23.11
CA ALA A 414 -4.21 -17.79 -22.32
C ALA A 414 -2.83 -17.29 -21.87
N GLY A 415 -2.32 -16.20 -22.46
CA GLY A 415 -1.02 -15.62 -22.10
C GLY A 415 -0.96 -15.08 -20.69
N ASP A 416 0.24 -15.06 -20.11
CA ASP A 416 0.53 -14.41 -18.84
C ASP A 416 0.66 -12.89 -19.08
N PRO A 417 -0.20 -12.05 -18.46
CA PRO A 417 -0.13 -10.60 -18.63
C PRO A 417 1.20 -9.99 -18.19
N SER A 418 1.91 -10.63 -17.24
CA SER A 418 3.20 -10.15 -16.73
C SER A 418 4.32 -10.29 -17.76
N SER A 419 4.20 -11.21 -18.73
CA SER A 419 5.15 -11.35 -19.84
C SER A 419 5.07 -10.23 -20.88
N GLY A 420 3.99 -9.41 -20.85
CA GLY A 420 3.70 -8.39 -21.85
C GLY A 420 3.26 -8.93 -23.21
N ASP A 421 3.24 -10.25 -23.38
CA ASP A 421 2.80 -10.90 -24.61
C ASP A 421 1.27 -11.10 -24.61
N ARG A 422 0.58 -10.41 -25.51
CA ARG A 422 -0.87 -10.52 -25.72
C ARG A 422 -1.22 -11.25 -27.02
N SER A 423 -0.25 -11.88 -27.66
CA SER A 423 -0.48 -12.61 -28.90
C SER A 423 -1.34 -13.87 -28.65
N THR A 424 -2.11 -14.24 -29.65
CA THR A 424 -2.83 -15.52 -29.64
C THR A 424 -1.87 -16.63 -30.01
N ARG A 425 -1.59 -17.53 -29.09
CA ARG A 425 -0.61 -18.60 -29.27
C ARG A 425 -1.22 -19.96 -28.93
N PRO A 426 -1.24 -20.89 -29.90
CA PRO A 426 -1.94 -22.16 -29.77
C PRO A 426 -1.34 -23.08 -28.68
N GLU A 427 -0.07 -22.90 -28.30
CA GLU A 427 0.61 -23.67 -27.26
C GLU A 427 0.34 -23.18 -25.83
N LEU A 428 -0.44 -22.09 -25.66
CA LEU A 428 -0.74 -21.54 -24.35
C LEU A 428 -2.12 -21.96 -23.84
N GLY A 429 -2.17 -22.33 -22.57
CA GLY A 429 -3.40 -22.57 -21.82
C GLY A 429 -3.40 -21.79 -20.49
N ARG A 430 -4.58 -21.34 -20.05
CA ARG A 430 -4.75 -20.70 -18.74
C ARG A 430 -6.02 -21.20 -18.07
N ILE A 431 -5.90 -21.52 -16.78
CA ILE A 431 -7.05 -21.76 -15.91
C ILE A 431 -7.10 -20.64 -14.89
N GLN A 432 -8.20 -19.96 -14.82
CA GLN A 432 -8.47 -18.92 -13.84
C GLN A 432 -9.50 -19.44 -12.84
N ILE A 433 -9.15 -19.42 -11.57
CA ILE A 433 -10.00 -19.81 -10.46
C ILE A 433 -10.39 -18.52 -9.74
N SER A 434 -11.68 -18.21 -9.69
CA SER A 434 -12.22 -17.04 -8.98
C SER A 434 -12.84 -17.51 -7.68
N PHE A 435 -12.47 -16.86 -6.57
CA PHE A 435 -13.03 -17.14 -5.25
C PHE A 435 -14.13 -16.13 -4.91
N VAL A 436 -15.02 -16.52 -4.04
CA VAL A 436 -16.01 -15.61 -3.46
C VAL A 436 -15.33 -14.50 -2.66
N GLU A 437 -16.03 -13.38 -2.44
CA GLU A 437 -15.55 -12.26 -1.64
C GLU A 437 -15.07 -12.71 -0.26
N TYR A 438 -14.04 -12.04 0.28
CA TYR A 438 -13.40 -12.42 1.54
C TYR A 438 -14.38 -12.56 2.70
N GLU A 439 -15.38 -11.68 2.78
CA GLU A 439 -16.45 -11.71 3.78
C GLU A 439 -17.20 -13.07 3.80
N LYS A 440 -17.45 -13.65 2.62
CA LYS A 440 -18.16 -14.93 2.43
C LYS A 440 -17.29 -16.17 2.66
N ARG A 441 -15.98 -16.00 2.83
CA ARG A 441 -15.05 -17.13 3.10
C ARG A 441 -15.04 -17.59 4.55
N HIS A 442 -15.70 -16.86 5.46
CA HIS A 442 -15.75 -17.16 6.90
C HIS A 442 -14.35 -17.39 7.52
N GLY A 443 -13.38 -16.55 7.16
CA GLY A 443 -12.03 -16.60 7.69
C GLY A 443 -11.13 -17.72 7.11
N ARG A 444 -11.56 -18.43 6.06
CA ARG A 444 -10.73 -19.45 5.39
C ARG A 444 -9.80 -18.79 4.38
N SER A 445 -8.49 -19.11 4.48
CA SER A 445 -7.48 -18.65 3.55
C SER A 445 -7.50 -19.45 2.23
N THR A 446 -7.22 -18.76 1.12
CA THR A 446 -7.08 -19.36 -0.21
C THR A 446 -5.63 -19.71 -0.56
N THR A 447 -4.64 -19.20 0.20
CA THR A 447 -3.22 -19.48 0.00
C THR A 447 -2.88 -20.97 0.08
N PRO A 448 -3.38 -21.79 1.05
CA PRO A 448 -3.15 -23.21 1.09
C PRO A 448 -3.73 -23.97 -0.12
N ILE A 449 -4.82 -23.44 -0.68
CA ILE A 449 -5.43 -24.02 -1.90
C ILE A 449 -4.47 -23.81 -3.08
N MET A 450 -3.89 -22.61 -3.21
CA MET A 450 -2.90 -22.32 -4.25
C MET A 450 -1.69 -23.26 -4.16
N ASP A 451 -1.15 -23.50 -2.97
CA ASP A 451 -0.01 -24.40 -2.76
C ASP A 451 -0.38 -25.86 -3.08
N SER A 452 -1.60 -26.28 -2.73
CA SER A 452 -2.13 -27.60 -3.06
C SER A 452 -2.30 -27.79 -4.57
N ILE A 453 -2.79 -26.77 -5.28
CA ILE A 453 -2.89 -26.76 -6.74
C ILE A 453 -1.49 -26.87 -7.35
N ARG A 454 -0.51 -26.07 -6.88
CA ARG A 454 0.88 -26.11 -7.36
C ARG A 454 1.50 -27.51 -7.19
N ALA A 455 1.22 -28.16 -6.08
CA ALA A 455 1.69 -29.53 -5.83
C ALA A 455 1.02 -30.56 -6.77
N ALA A 456 -0.30 -30.45 -6.99
CA ALA A 456 -1.09 -31.39 -7.79
C ALA A 456 -0.80 -31.31 -9.29
N LEU A 457 -0.29 -30.18 -9.78
CA LEU A 457 -0.05 -29.94 -11.20
C LEU A 457 1.35 -30.37 -11.67
N LYS A 458 2.24 -30.84 -10.78
CA LYS A 458 3.56 -31.34 -11.14
C LYS A 458 3.48 -32.62 -11.97
N GLY A 459 4.54 -32.87 -12.77
CA GLY A 459 4.76 -34.17 -13.45
C GLY A 459 4.03 -34.34 -14.78
N ILE A 460 3.77 -33.26 -15.53
CA ILE A 460 3.34 -33.35 -16.94
C ILE A 460 4.56 -33.15 -17.83
N PRO A 461 4.99 -34.17 -18.56
CA PRO A 461 6.20 -34.06 -19.39
C PRO A 461 6.06 -33.04 -20.51
N GLY A 462 7.10 -32.23 -20.74
CA GLY A 462 7.15 -31.26 -21.83
C GLY A 462 6.28 -30.01 -21.60
N ALA A 463 5.61 -29.90 -20.46
CA ALA A 463 4.79 -28.72 -20.11
C ALA A 463 5.49 -27.87 -19.06
N ILE A 464 5.54 -26.57 -19.29
CA ILE A 464 5.91 -25.57 -18.28
C ILE A 464 4.61 -25.06 -17.64
N ILE A 465 4.45 -25.32 -16.33
CA ILE A 465 3.24 -24.97 -15.58
C ILE A 465 3.64 -24.05 -14.45
N SER A 466 3.01 -22.89 -14.36
CA SER A 466 3.17 -21.98 -13.23
C SER A 466 1.82 -21.65 -12.60
N VAL A 467 1.83 -21.48 -11.28
CA VAL A 467 0.65 -21.11 -10.50
C VAL A 467 0.91 -19.77 -9.84
N ASP A 468 0.14 -18.78 -10.22
CA ASP A 468 0.28 -17.39 -9.75
C ASP A 468 -1.02 -16.85 -9.15
N GLN A 469 -0.91 -15.75 -8.46
CA GLN A 469 -2.04 -15.04 -7.88
C GLN A 469 -2.17 -13.63 -8.45
N GLU A 470 -3.32 -13.02 -8.29
CA GLU A 470 -3.51 -11.61 -8.60
C GLU A 470 -2.54 -10.75 -7.77
N GLN A 471 -1.89 -9.78 -8.42
CA GLN A 471 -1.01 -8.83 -7.74
C GLN A 471 -1.86 -7.72 -7.11
N GLY A 472 -1.76 -7.58 -5.80
CA GLY A 472 -2.30 -6.43 -5.09
C GLY A 472 -1.35 -5.23 -5.19
N GLY A 473 -1.86 -4.08 -5.61
CA GLY A 473 -1.06 -2.85 -5.74
C GLY A 473 -0.67 -2.52 -7.19
N PRO A 474 0.36 -1.67 -7.41
CA PRO A 474 0.82 -1.33 -8.76
C PRO A 474 1.43 -2.56 -9.42
N PRO A 475 1.34 -2.67 -10.77
CA PRO A 475 2.03 -3.75 -11.48
C PRO A 475 3.55 -3.63 -11.24
N THR A 476 4.14 -4.72 -10.79
CA THR A 476 5.58 -4.86 -10.58
C THR A 476 6.14 -5.92 -11.52
N ASP A 477 7.41 -5.80 -11.85
CA ASP A 477 8.11 -6.85 -12.56
C ASP A 477 8.18 -8.13 -11.69
N PRO A 478 8.42 -9.31 -12.29
CA PRO A 478 8.57 -10.55 -11.54
C PRO A 478 9.60 -10.44 -10.40
N PRO A 479 9.40 -11.14 -9.27
CA PRO A 479 10.30 -11.08 -8.11
C PRO A 479 11.73 -11.47 -8.44
N ILE A 480 11.90 -12.43 -9.36
CA ILE A 480 13.20 -12.83 -9.94
C ILE A 480 13.18 -12.36 -11.39
N ASN A 481 14.11 -11.50 -11.73
CA ASN A 481 14.23 -10.94 -13.08
C ASN A 481 15.71 -10.64 -13.37
N ILE A 482 16.26 -11.33 -14.36
CA ILE A 482 17.66 -11.25 -14.77
C ILE A 482 17.69 -10.81 -16.23
N GLU A 483 18.07 -9.60 -16.49
CA GLU A 483 18.23 -9.05 -17.84
C GLU A 483 19.63 -9.33 -18.35
N ILE A 484 19.71 -9.92 -19.53
CA ILE A 484 20.92 -10.18 -20.26
C ILE A 484 20.87 -9.34 -21.51
N SER A 485 21.84 -8.48 -21.73
CA SER A 485 21.87 -7.52 -22.84
C SER A 485 23.17 -7.56 -23.60
N SER A 486 23.11 -7.48 -24.94
CA SER A 486 24.23 -7.37 -25.87
C SER A 486 23.77 -6.73 -27.18
N ASP A 487 24.72 -6.22 -27.94
CA ASP A 487 24.50 -5.78 -29.32
C ASP A 487 24.57 -6.97 -30.28
N ASN A 488 25.32 -8.04 -29.96
CA ASN A 488 25.36 -9.30 -30.69
C ASN A 488 24.27 -10.26 -30.19
N PHE A 489 23.36 -10.66 -31.10
CA PHE A 489 22.26 -11.54 -30.73
C PHE A 489 22.66 -12.99 -30.52
N GLU A 490 23.70 -13.46 -31.21
CA GLU A 490 24.20 -14.83 -31.06
C GLU A 490 24.83 -15.03 -29.68
N ASP A 491 25.73 -14.11 -29.28
CA ASP A 491 26.37 -14.14 -27.95
C ASP A 491 25.33 -13.96 -26.84
N LEU A 492 24.32 -13.12 -27.09
CA LEU A 492 23.19 -12.92 -26.16
C LEU A 492 22.42 -14.21 -25.93
N THR A 493 22.02 -14.91 -27.00
CA THR A 493 21.24 -16.14 -26.90
C THR A 493 22.02 -17.30 -26.30
N ALA A 494 23.30 -17.44 -26.69
CA ALA A 494 24.22 -18.45 -26.14
C ALA A 494 24.44 -18.25 -24.63
N THR A 495 24.71 -16.99 -24.22
CA THR A 495 24.92 -16.65 -22.81
C THR A 495 23.63 -16.86 -22.01
N ALA A 496 22.46 -16.44 -22.52
CA ALA A 496 21.18 -16.58 -21.84
C ALA A 496 20.81 -18.06 -21.62
N THR A 497 21.04 -18.91 -22.63
CA THR A 497 20.80 -20.35 -22.54
C THR A 497 21.76 -21.02 -21.56
N SER A 498 23.05 -20.69 -21.62
CA SER A 498 24.07 -21.23 -20.71
C SER A 498 23.81 -20.81 -19.27
N LEU A 499 23.45 -19.52 -19.03
CA LEU A 499 23.11 -19.03 -17.70
C LEU A 499 21.86 -19.71 -17.15
N LYS A 500 20.80 -19.84 -17.97
CA LYS A 500 19.59 -20.56 -17.56
C LYS A 500 19.91 -21.99 -17.13
N ASN A 501 20.64 -22.74 -17.95
CA ASN A 501 21.01 -24.14 -17.65
C ASN A 501 21.87 -24.22 -16.38
N TYR A 502 22.80 -23.27 -16.19
CA TYR A 502 23.61 -23.17 -14.98
C TYR A 502 22.76 -22.94 -13.73
N LEU A 503 21.86 -21.95 -13.76
CA LEU A 503 20.99 -21.66 -12.61
C LEU A 503 19.99 -22.79 -12.33
N ASP A 504 19.45 -23.46 -13.36
CA ASP A 504 18.58 -24.63 -13.21
C ASP A 504 19.31 -25.80 -12.58
N SER A 505 20.59 -26.02 -12.92
CA SER A 505 21.41 -27.11 -12.34
C SER A 505 21.66 -26.92 -10.84
N LEU A 506 21.67 -25.69 -10.34
CA LEU A 506 21.89 -25.35 -8.94
C LEU A 506 20.63 -25.53 -8.06
N GLN A 507 19.48 -25.75 -8.66
CA GLN A 507 18.19 -25.97 -7.97
C GLN A 507 17.99 -25.02 -6.77
N THR A 508 18.12 -23.70 -7.00
CA THR A 508 18.10 -22.70 -5.94
C THR A 508 16.79 -22.78 -5.13
N PRO A 509 16.85 -23.01 -3.80
CA PRO A 509 15.64 -23.10 -2.98
C PRO A 509 14.81 -21.80 -3.06
N GLY A 510 13.50 -21.95 -3.24
CA GLY A 510 12.59 -20.80 -3.32
C GLY A 510 12.36 -20.26 -4.72
N VAL A 511 13.09 -20.70 -5.73
CA VAL A 511 12.83 -20.38 -7.13
C VAL A 511 11.78 -21.36 -7.68
N GLU A 512 10.72 -20.83 -8.32
CA GLU A 512 9.83 -21.62 -9.17
C GLU A 512 10.60 -21.94 -10.49
N ASP A 513 10.00 -22.50 -11.49
CA ASP A 513 10.69 -22.75 -12.77
C ASP A 513 11.20 -21.44 -13.42
N LEU A 514 12.50 -21.40 -13.75
CA LEU A 514 13.10 -20.24 -14.41
C LEU A 514 12.70 -20.21 -15.89
N LYS A 515 12.04 -19.13 -16.30
CA LYS A 515 11.51 -18.94 -17.65
C LYS A 515 12.35 -17.92 -18.43
N MET A 516 12.35 -18.08 -19.75
CA MET A 516 12.92 -17.11 -20.67
C MET A 516 11.79 -16.39 -21.42
N ASP A 517 11.92 -15.09 -21.60
CA ASP A 517 10.90 -14.25 -22.25
C ASP A 517 10.96 -14.29 -23.79
N VAL A 518 11.90 -15.04 -24.34
CA VAL A 518 12.07 -15.27 -25.80
C VAL A 518 12.07 -16.75 -26.08
N ASP A 519 11.32 -17.16 -27.09
CA ASP A 519 11.35 -18.54 -27.63
C ASP A 519 12.43 -18.59 -28.72
N LEU A 520 13.51 -19.29 -28.44
CA LEU A 520 14.69 -19.33 -29.32
C LEU A 520 14.58 -20.36 -30.45
N TYR A 521 13.72 -21.36 -30.30
CA TYR A 521 13.66 -22.50 -31.20
C TYR A 521 12.24 -22.69 -31.74
N ASN A 522 11.70 -21.69 -32.43
CA ASN A 522 10.42 -21.84 -33.13
C ASN A 522 10.66 -22.61 -34.41
N PRO A 523 10.07 -23.81 -34.60
CA PRO A 523 10.28 -24.59 -35.82
C PRO A 523 9.71 -23.82 -37.00
N GLU A 524 10.49 -23.71 -38.05
CA GLU A 524 10.14 -23.02 -39.29
C GLU A 524 10.50 -23.91 -40.48
N ILE A 525 9.62 -23.93 -41.46
CA ILE A 525 9.89 -24.57 -42.79
C ILE A 525 10.13 -23.45 -43.78
N THR A 526 11.36 -23.29 -44.22
CA THR A 526 11.75 -22.30 -45.22
C THR A 526 11.73 -22.91 -46.60
N LEU A 527 10.95 -22.31 -47.46
CA LEU A 527 10.84 -22.70 -48.87
C LEU A 527 11.59 -21.69 -49.75
N THR A 528 12.83 -22.06 -50.15
CA THR A 528 13.65 -21.20 -51.01
C THR A 528 13.37 -21.52 -52.47
N ILE A 529 12.78 -20.57 -53.21
CA ILE A 529 12.40 -20.73 -54.62
C ILE A 529 13.65 -20.60 -55.47
N ASP A 530 13.92 -21.64 -56.30
CA ASP A 530 14.92 -21.55 -57.36
C ASP A 530 14.39 -20.63 -58.48
N ARG A 531 14.81 -19.39 -58.50
CA ARG A 531 14.34 -18.37 -59.45
C ARG A 531 14.74 -18.69 -60.89
N THR A 532 15.92 -19.29 -61.12
CA THR A 532 16.41 -19.67 -62.44
C THR A 532 15.54 -20.76 -63.01
N ARG A 533 15.29 -21.80 -62.24
CA ARG A 533 14.41 -22.91 -62.64
C ARG A 533 12.98 -22.49 -62.87
N ALA A 534 12.44 -21.66 -61.94
CA ALA A 534 11.10 -21.11 -62.09
C ALA A 534 10.93 -20.27 -63.40
N MET A 535 11.98 -19.47 -63.75
CA MET A 535 12.02 -18.69 -64.97
C MET A 535 12.10 -19.57 -66.21
N ILE A 536 12.92 -20.62 -66.23
CA ILE A 536 13.03 -21.57 -67.33
C ILE A 536 11.67 -22.25 -67.62
N GLU A 537 10.99 -22.64 -66.54
CA GLU A 537 9.69 -23.28 -66.60
C GLU A 537 8.53 -22.30 -66.86
N GLY A 538 8.78 -20.98 -66.87
CA GLY A 538 7.78 -19.95 -67.12
C GLY A 538 6.82 -19.67 -65.97
N VAL A 539 7.23 -20.00 -64.71
CA VAL A 539 6.43 -19.80 -63.49
C VAL A 539 6.98 -18.63 -62.70
N SER A 540 6.16 -17.68 -62.31
CA SER A 540 6.58 -16.60 -61.43
C SER A 540 6.64 -17.03 -59.96
N THR A 541 7.58 -16.43 -59.19
CA THR A 541 7.64 -16.65 -57.72
C THR A 541 6.34 -16.32 -57.04
N ALA A 542 5.61 -15.32 -57.56
CA ALA A 542 4.30 -14.93 -57.01
C ALA A 542 3.23 -16.04 -57.21
N GLN A 543 3.23 -16.72 -58.37
CA GLN A 543 2.32 -17.87 -58.60
C GLN A 543 2.64 -19.03 -57.65
N ILE A 544 3.93 -19.36 -57.45
CA ILE A 544 4.36 -20.39 -56.50
C ILE A 544 3.86 -20.05 -55.08
N GLY A 545 4.15 -18.85 -54.62
CA GLY A 545 3.75 -18.39 -53.28
C GLY A 545 2.22 -18.37 -53.09
N GLN A 546 1.48 -17.90 -54.11
CA GLN A 546 0.01 -17.86 -54.10
C GLN A 546 -0.62 -19.25 -54.02
N GLN A 547 -0.04 -20.22 -54.71
CA GLN A 547 -0.55 -21.61 -54.72
C GLN A 547 -0.35 -22.25 -53.37
N ILE A 548 0.86 -22.12 -52.77
CA ILE A 548 1.17 -22.63 -51.43
C ILE A 548 0.26 -21.98 -50.40
N ARG A 549 0.10 -20.65 -50.49
CA ARG A 549 -0.76 -19.90 -49.54
C ARG A 549 -2.22 -20.38 -49.64
N THR A 550 -2.73 -20.58 -50.88
CA THR A 550 -4.11 -21.06 -51.11
C THR A 550 -4.28 -22.47 -50.54
N ALA A 551 -3.31 -23.34 -50.70
CA ALA A 551 -3.38 -24.69 -50.19
C ALA A 551 -3.39 -24.75 -48.65
N LEU A 552 -2.55 -23.96 -47.99
CA LEU A 552 -2.41 -23.98 -46.54
C LEU A 552 -3.46 -23.14 -45.81
N PHE A 553 -3.57 -21.86 -46.20
CA PHE A 553 -4.38 -20.86 -45.48
C PHE A 553 -5.73 -20.62 -46.16
N GLY A 554 -5.85 -21.05 -47.39
CA GLY A 554 -7.05 -20.81 -48.23
C GLY A 554 -7.08 -19.45 -48.91
N ARG A 555 -7.96 -19.35 -49.91
CA ARG A 555 -8.25 -18.12 -50.63
C ARG A 555 -9.75 -17.87 -50.65
N GLU A 556 -10.16 -16.66 -50.30
CA GLU A 556 -11.56 -16.23 -50.51
C GLU A 556 -11.81 -16.13 -52.02
N VAL A 557 -12.73 -16.95 -52.52
CA VAL A 557 -13.07 -17.02 -53.94
C VAL A 557 -14.37 -16.27 -54.23
N SER A 558 -15.32 -16.21 -53.29
CA SER A 558 -16.59 -15.50 -53.40
C SER A 558 -17.20 -15.29 -52.02
N LYS A 559 -18.32 -14.60 -51.98
CA LYS A 559 -19.17 -14.38 -50.81
C LYS A 559 -20.61 -14.71 -51.11
N ILE A 560 -21.30 -15.30 -50.16
CA ILE A 560 -22.75 -15.46 -50.18
C ILE A 560 -23.32 -14.42 -49.21
N LYS A 561 -24.30 -13.66 -49.68
CA LYS A 561 -25.07 -12.74 -48.85
C LYS A 561 -26.36 -13.42 -48.40
N GLU A 562 -26.55 -13.49 -47.10
CA GLU A 562 -27.78 -14.01 -46.52
C GLU A 562 -28.29 -12.99 -45.50
N ASN A 563 -29.46 -12.42 -45.76
CA ASN A 563 -30.03 -11.31 -44.98
C ASN A 563 -29.08 -10.09 -44.93
N LYS A 564 -28.53 -9.80 -43.74
CA LYS A 564 -27.58 -8.70 -43.46
C LYS A 564 -26.14 -9.16 -43.33
N GLU A 565 -25.89 -10.47 -43.41
CA GLU A 565 -24.58 -11.08 -43.21
C GLU A 565 -23.94 -11.51 -44.55
N GLU A 566 -22.62 -11.43 -44.63
CA GLU A 566 -21.81 -11.92 -45.75
C GLU A 566 -20.97 -13.11 -45.28
N TYR A 567 -21.18 -14.28 -45.88
CA TYR A 567 -20.41 -15.48 -45.63
C TYR A 567 -19.36 -15.69 -46.71
N LYS A 568 -18.10 -15.92 -46.32
CA LYS A 568 -16.98 -16.08 -47.25
C LYS A 568 -16.93 -17.52 -47.74
N ILE A 569 -16.82 -17.71 -49.02
CA ILE A 569 -16.48 -18.98 -49.64
C ILE A 569 -14.96 -19.09 -49.74
N GLN A 570 -14.38 -20.00 -48.99
CA GLN A 570 -12.94 -20.21 -48.87
C GLN A 570 -12.51 -21.49 -49.61
N LEU A 571 -11.60 -21.38 -50.58
CA LEU A 571 -10.96 -22.52 -51.21
C LEU A 571 -9.62 -22.85 -50.53
N ARG A 572 -9.48 -24.09 -50.09
CA ARG A 572 -8.25 -24.59 -49.49
C ARG A 572 -8.17 -26.13 -49.58
N ASN A 573 -6.99 -26.69 -49.33
CA ASN A 573 -6.84 -28.15 -49.28
C ASN A 573 -7.55 -28.73 -48.03
N THR A 574 -7.87 -30.01 -48.05
CA THR A 574 -8.48 -30.72 -46.95
C THR A 574 -7.51 -30.75 -45.74
N GLU A 575 -8.06 -30.88 -44.55
CA GLU A 575 -7.25 -30.91 -43.31
C GLU A 575 -6.16 -31.99 -43.35
N LEU A 576 -6.49 -33.21 -43.86
CA LEU A 576 -5.54 -34.30 -44.00
C LEU A 576 -4.38 -33.90 -44.90
N GLN A 577 -4.62 -33.30 -46.03
CA GLN A 577 -3.57 -32.84 -46.97
C GLN A 577 -2.73 -31.69 -46.39
N ARG A 578 -3.32 -30.81 -45.59
CA ARG A 578 -2.60 -29.67 -44.95
C ARG A 578 -1.71 -30.14 -43.80
N ARG A 579 -2.05 -31.27 -43.12
CA ARG A 579 -1.26 -31.85 -42.03
C ARG A 579 -0.14 -32.73 -42.56
N ASN A 580 -0.17 -33.13 -43.78
CA ASN A 580 0.86 -33.97 -44.40
C ASN A 580 1.80 -33.11 -45.24
N LEU A 581 3.02 -32.95 -44.75
CA LEU A 581 4.04 -32.17 -45.46
C LEU A 581 4.37 -32.77 -46.84
N THR A 582 4.36 -34.09 -46.98
CA THR A 582 4.63 -34.79 -48.24
C THR A 582 3.57 -34.44 -49.30
N ASP A 583 2.29 -34.38 -48.92
CA ASP A 583 1.22 -33.99 -49.82
C ASP A 583 1.33 -32.53 -50.27
N LEU A 584 1.75 -31.64 -49.34
CA LEU A 584 2.00 -30.22 -49.65
C LEU A 584 3.15 -30.07 -50.67
N LEU A 585 4.24 -30.85 -50.47
CA LEU A 585 5.41 -30.72 -51.29
C LEU A 585 5.23 -31.34 -52.65
N ASN A 586 4.44 -32.43 -52.75
CA ASN A 586 4.09 -33.06 -54.01
C ASN A 586 2.97 -32.32 -54.78
N MET A 587 2.43 -31.24 -54.20
CA MET A 587 1.41 -30.43 -54.87
C MET A 587 1.95 -29.89 -56.19
N ARG A 588 1.13 -29.93 -57.23
CA ARG A 588 1.51 -29.48 -58.57
C ARG A 588 1.02 -28.08 -58.83
N ILE A 589 1.91 -27.25 -59.36
CA ILE A 589 1.54 -25.91 -59.83
C ILE A 589 1.04 -26.06 -61.27
N VAL A 590 -0.21 -25.73 -61.51
CA VAL A 590 -0.83 -25.73 -62.82
C VAL A 590 -0.97 -24.32 -63.33
N PHE A 591 -0.41 -24.02 -64.47
CA PHE A 591 -0.46 -22.72 -65.08
C PHE A 591 -0.52 -22.82 -66.60
N ARG A 592 -0.96 -21.74 -67.25
CA ARG A 592 -1.02 -21.63 -68.68
C ARG A 592 0.14 -20.84 -69.18
N GLU A 593 0.92 -21.44 -70.09
CA GLU A 593 1.99 -20.74 -70.79
C GLU A 593 1.49 -19.68 -71.72
N PRO A 594 2.29 -18.66 -72.13
CA PRO A 594 1.95 -17.71 -73.12
C PRO A 594 1.58 -18.36 -74.52
N THR A 595 2.14 -19.52 -74.76
CA THR A 595 1.88 -20.40 -75.94
C THR A 595 0.52 -21.07 -75.90
N GLY A 596 -0.21 -20.98 -74.81
CA GLY A 596 -1.56 -21.56 -74.64
C GLY A 596 -1.53 -22.97 -74.03
N SER A 597 -0.42 -23.62 -73.89
CA SER A 597 -0.27 -24.98 -73.27
C SER A 597 -0.41 -24.95 -71.74
N ILE A 598 -1.02 -26.00 -71.20
CA ILE A 598 -1.17 -26.14 -69.72
C ILE A 598 0.01 -27.00 -69.23
N LYS A 599 0.84 -26.42 -68.38
CA LYS A 599 1.90 -27.11 -67.67
C LYS A 599 1.49 -27.41 -66.24
N SER A 600 2.02 -28.54 -65.73
CA SER A 600 1.78 -29.02 -64.37
C SER A 600 3.13 -29.48 -63.78
N ILE A 601 3.68 -28.74 -62.85
CA ILE A 601 5.02 -28.93 -62.29
C ILE A 601 4.93 -29.17 -60.77
N PRO A 602 5.54 -30.22 -60.19
CA PRO A 602 5.62 -30.39 -58.72
C PRO A 602 6.38 -29.26 -58.08
N ILE A 603 5.92 -28.79 -56.89
CA ILE A 603 6.56 -27.73 -56.14
C ILE A 603 8.01 -28.11 -55.77
N THR A 604 8.27 -29.37 -55.48
CA THR A 604 9.63 -29.91 -55.19
C THR A 604 10.65 -29.65 -56.28
N ASN A 605 10.23 -29.46 -57.47
CA ASN A 605 11.15 -29.17 -58.60
C ASN A 605 11.55 -27.69 -58.62
N LEU A 606 10.79 -26.83 -57.96
CA LEU A 606 10.95 -25.36 -57.99
C LEU A 606 11.43 -24.78 -56.68
N VAL A 607 11.45 -25.59 -55.59
CA VAL A 607 11.68 -25.09 -54.26
C VAL A 607 12.64 -26.02 -53.53
N LYS A 608 13.67 -25.46 -52.86
CA LYS A 608 14.49 -26.10 -51.85
C LYS A 608 13.84 -25.95 -50.48
N ILE A 609 13.79 -27.02 -49.72
CA ILE A 609 13.16 -27.09 -48.39
C ILE A 609 14.25 -27.16 -47.34
N ASP A 610 14.22 -26.22 -46.44
CA ASP A 610 15.13 -26.20 -45.27
C ASP A 610 14.25 -26.14 -43.98
N PHE A 611 14.58 -27.06 -43.03
CA PHE A 611 13.99 -27.06 -41.71
C PHE A 611 14.89 -26.20 -40.81
N THR A 612 14.40 -25.07 -40.41
CA THR A 612 15.15 -24.12 -39.62
C THR A 612 14.42 -23.79 -38.32
N THR A 613 15.06 -23.02 -37.48
CA THR A 613 14.45 -22.44 -36.31
C THR A 613 14.54 -20.93 -36.42
N THR A 614 13.51 -20.26 -35.98
CA THR A 614 13.46 -18.80 -35.93
C THR A 614 13.14 -18.33 -34.52
N TYR A 615 13.40 -17.05 -34.27
CA TYR A 615 13.09 -16.44 -32.97
C TYR A 615 11.65 -15.95 -32.95
N GLY A 616 10.97 -16.14 -31.81
CA GLY A 616 9.60 -15.66 -31.65
C GLY A 616 9.50 -14.13 -31.63
N SER A 617 10.46 -13.47 -31.03
CA SER A 617 10.54 -12.01 -30.93
C SER A 617 11.96 -11.58 -30.58
N ILE A 618 12.32 -10.34 -30.94
CA ILE A 618 13.56 -9.68 -30.51
C ILE A 618 13.15 -8.44 -29.68
N LYS A 619 13.41 -8.51 -28.40
CA LYS A 619 13.14 -7.40 -27.46
C LYS A 619 14.34 -6.45 -27.39
N ARG A 620 14.05 -5.15 -27.22
CA ARG A 620 15.06 -4.12 -26.99
C ARG A 620 14.66 -3.28 -25.79
N LYS A 621 15.67 -2.96 -24.95
CA LYS A 621 15.55 -2.04 -23.84
C LYS A 621 16.73 -1.08 -23.87
N SER A 622 16.45 0.22 -23.82
CA SER A 622 17.50 1.24 -23.95
C SER A 622 18.40 1.04 -25.19
N GLN A 623 17.76 0.70 -26.33
CA GLN A 623 18.38 0.42 -27.66
C GLN A 623 19.19 -0.87 -27.77
N LYS A 624 19.53 -1.56 -26.65
CA LYS A 624 20.20 -2.85 -26.67
C LYS A 624 19.23 -4.01 -26.79
N ARG A 625 19.62 -5.10 -27.41
CA ARG A 625 18.86 -6.33 -27.43
C ARG A 625 18.92 -6.97 -26.05
N VAL A 626 17.77 -7.46 -25.55
CA VAL A 626 17.64 -8.00 -24.21
C VAL A 626 16.89 -9.33 -24.22
N ILE A 627 17.38 -10.29 -23.47
CA ILE A 627 16.67 -11.51 -23.09
C ILE A 627 16.54 -11.50 -21.56
N THR A 628 15.35 -11.81 -21.08
CA THR A 628 15.06 -11.80 -19.65
C THR A 628 14.77 -13.20 -19.13
N LEU A 629 15.50 -13.61 -18.10
CA LEU A 629 15.17 -14.79 -17.31
C LEU A 629 14.34 -14.33 -16.11
N TYR A 630 13.17 -14.91 -15.93
CA TYR A 630 12.26 -14.51 -14.86
C TYR A 630 11.60 -15.71 -14.16
N SER A 631 11.26 -15.54 -12.91
CA SER A 631 10.58 -16.56 -12.10
C SER A 631 9.83 -15.94 -10.93
N ASN A 632 8.91 -16.71 -10.36
CA ASN A 632 8.27 -16.41 -9.08
C ASN A 632 9.09 -16.96 -7.92
N VAL A 633 8.80 -16.47 -6.71
CA VAL A 633 9.35 -16.98 -5.46
C VAL A 633 8.29 -17.82 -4.74
N LEU A 634 8.68 -19.03 -4.35
CA LEU A 634 7.81 -19.99 -3.66
C LEU A 634 7.43 -19.50 -2.26
N THR A 635 6.27 -19.95 -1.78
CA THR A 635 5.78 -19.66 -0.41
C THR A 635 6.81 -20.08 0.64
N GLY A 636 7.05 -19.21 1.63
CA GLY A 636 8.05 -19.42 2.68
C GLY A 636 9.43 -18.82 2.40
N PHE A 637 9.68 -18.30 1.19
CA PHE A 637 10.89 -17.58 0.81
C PHE A 637 10.60 -16.10 0.53
N THR A 638 11.61 -15.26 0.68
CA THR A 638 11.49 -13.82 0.38
C THR A 638 12.30 -13.46 -0.87
N PRO A 639 11.76 -12.61 -1.77
CA PRO A 639 12.48 -12.20 -2.97
C PRO A 639 13.90 -11.66 -2.71
N PRO A 640 14.14 -10.81 -1.69
CA PRO A 640 15.48 -10.32 -1.42
C PRO A 640 16.48 -11.41 -1.06
N ALA A 641 16.07 -12.43 -0.28
CA ALA A 641 16.96 -13.52 0.11
C ALA A 641 17.33 -14.40 -1.09
N VAL A 642 16.34 -14.75 -1.92
CA VAL A 642 16.57 -15.56 -3.14
C VAL A 642 17.43 -14.77 -4.14
N ASN A 643 17.15 -13.50 -4.36
CA ASN A 643 17.91 -12.65 -5.28
C ASN A 643 19.37 -12.45 -4.82
N ALA A 644 19.63 -12.36 -3.52
CA ALA A 644 21.00 -12.29 -3.00
C ALA A 644 21.79 -13.58 -3.29
N GLN A 645 21.13 -14.75 -3.15
CA GLN A 645 21.73 -16.03 -3.48
C GLN A 645 22.00 -16.17 -4.99
N LEU A 646 21.01 -15.82 -5.82
CA LEU A 646 21.14 -15.81 -7.28
C LEU A 646 22.25 -14.85 -7.74
N LYS A 647 22.41 -13.69 -7.12
CA LYS A 647 23.48 -12.77 -7.41
C LYS A 647 24.86 -13.38 -7.22
N SER A 648 25.06 -14.08 -6.10
CA SER A 648 26.31 -14.81 -5.83
C SER A 648 26.61 -15.85 -6.91
N TYR A 649 25.60 -16.55 -7.44
CA TYR A 649 25.77 -17.50 -8.54
C TYR A 649 26.08 -16.82 -9.87
N ILE A 650 25.40 -15.70 -10.18
CA ILE A 650 25.62 -14.91 -11.40
C ILE A 650 27.05 -14.31 -11.40
N ASP A 651 27.51 -13.80 -10.26
CA ASP A 651 28.84 -13.23 -10.12
C ASP A 651 29.95 -14.31 -10.34
N ASN A 652 29.67 -15.58 -10.03
CA ASN A 652 30.58 -16.71 -10.24
C ASN A 652 30.42 -17.39 -11.62
N PHE A 653 29.47 -16.96 -12.45
CA PHE A 653 29.22 -17.54 -13.76
C PHE A 653 30.32 -17.18 -14.78
N LYS A 654 31.03 -18.18 -15.30
CA LYS A 654 32.16 -18.02 -16.24
C LYS A 654 31.76 -18.10 -17.71
N GLY A 655 30.52 -18.45 -18.02
CA GLY A 655 30.02 -18.62 -19.40
C GLY A 655 29.55 -17.32 -20.07
N LYS A 656 29.95 -16.17 -19.58
CA LYS A 656 29.58 -14.87 -20.09
C LYS A 656 30.53 -14.44 -21.22
N ALA A 657 30.00 -14.07 -22.39
CA ALA A 657 30.77 -13.42 -23.46
C ALA A 657 31.11 -11.98 -23.05
N ASP A 658 32.23 -11.45 -23.59
CA ASP A 658 32.79 -10.15 -23.16
C ASP A 658 31.86 -8.95 -23.41
N ASP A 659 31.05 -8.98 -24.46
CA ASP A 659 30.11 -7.93 -24.85
C ASP A 659 28.73 -8.07 -24.18
N VAL A 660 28.49 -9.15 -23.43
CA VAL A 660 27.22 -9.41 -22.75
C VAL A 660 27.23 -8.82 -21.36
N THR A 661 26.16 -8.11 -21.00
CA THR A 661 25.95 -7.57 -19.67
C THR A 661 24.80 -8.33 -19.01
N ILE A 662 25.02 -8.86 -17.80
CA ILE A 662 23.99 -9.53 -16.97
C ILE A 662 23.66 -8.62 -15.80
N THR A 663 22.38 -8.27 -15.63
CA THR A 663 21.92 -7.38 -14.57
C THR A 663 20.68 -7.94 -13.90
N GLN A 664 20.68 -8.01 -12.57
CA GLN A 664 19.46 -8.29 -11.83
C GLN A 664 18.58 -7.03 -11.81
N THR A 665 17.35 -7.17 -12.24
CA THR A 665 16.33 -6.12 -12.31
C THR A 665 15.04 -6.61 -11.62
N GLY A 666 13.89 -6.08 -12.00
CA GLY A 666 12.60 -6.50 -11.47
C GLY A 666 12.28 -5.93 -10.09
N GLU A 667 11.49 -6.66 -9.32
CA GLU A 667 11.01 -6.23 -7.99
C GLU A 667 12.16 -5.82 -7.05
N GLY A 668 13.30 -6.53 -7.10
CA GLY A 668 14.46 -6.23 -6.24
C GLY A 668 15.09 -4.86 -6.52
N LYS A 669 15.24 -4.50 -7.80
CA LYS A 669 15.74 -3.18 -8.22
C LYS A 669 14.75 -2.07 -7.86
N GLN A 670 13.46 -2.28 -8.14
CA GLN A 670 12.39 -1.34 -7.78
C GLN A 670 12.33 -1.12 -6.26
N GLN A 671 12.53 -2.18 -5.47
CA GLN A 671 12.62 -2.08 -4.02
C GLN A 671 13.80 -1.23 -3.57
N GLN A 672 15.00 -1.44 -4.15
CA GLN A 672 16.19 -0.67 -3.82
C GLN A 672 16.04 0.81 -4.19
N GLU A 673 15.52 1.11 -5.38
CA GLU A 673 15.22 2.48 -5.82
C GLU A 673 14.21 3.16 -4.88
N THR A 674 13.17 2.43 -4.47
CA THR A 674 12.17 2.90 -3.52
C THR A 674 12.76 3.21 -2.14
N VAL A 675 13.55 2.30 -1.57
CA VAL A 675 14.19 2.49 -0.27
C VAL A 675 15.15 3.69 -0.31
N THR A 676 15.90 3.83 -1.41
CA THR A 676 16.80 4.97 -1.61
C THR A 676 16.02 6.28 -1.68
N PHE A 677 14.93 6.32 -2.46
CA PHE A 677 14.08 7.51 -2.56
C PHE A 677 13.43 7.87 -1.21
N LEU A 678 12.86 6.88 -0.50
CA LEU A 678 12.23 7.12 0.81
C LEU A 678 13.26 7.60 1.85
N GLY A 679 14.50 7.10 1.79
CA GLY A 679 15.59 7.60 2.60
C GLY A 679 15.94 9.07 2.30
N GLN A 680 16.04 9.44 1.02
CA GLN A 680 16.24 10.82 0.59
C GLN A 680 15.06 11.72 0.96
N ALA A 681 13.82 11.22 0.78
CA ALA A 681 12.61 11.94 1.17
C ALA A 681 12.55 12.19 2.68
N LEU A 682 12.96 11.22 3.50
CA LEU A 682 13.05 11.39 4.95
C LEU A 682 14.09 12.46 5.34
N ILE A 683 15.27 12.45 4.72
CA ILE A 683 16.31 13.48 4.98
C ILE A 683 15.78 14.87 4.58
N MET A 684 15.15 14.98 3.42
CA MET A 684 14.55 16.24 2.95
C MET A 684 13.44 16.71 3.89
N ALA A 685 12.58 15.79 4.35
CA ALA A 685 11.54 16.06 5.34
C ALA A 685 12.15 16.60 6.65
N LEU A 686 13.18 15.95 7.17
CA LEU A 686 13.88 16.40 8.38
C LEU A 686 14.48 17.79 8.23
N MET A 687 15.04 18.10 7.05
CA MET A 687 15.57 19.46 6.74
C MET A 687 14.46 20.51 6.69
N LEU A 688 13.32 20.20 6.06
CA LEU A 688 12.15 21.09 6.02
C LEU A 688 11.58 21.33 7.43
N ILE A 689 11.43 20.26 8.23
CA ILE A 689 10.99 20.35 9.62
C ILE A 689 11.98 21.21 10.43
N LEU A 690 13.27 20.96 10.29
CA LEU A 690 14.31 21.76 10.95
C LEU A 690 14.18 23.25 10.61
N PHE A 691 13.99 23.58 9.32
CA PHE A 691 13.83 24.95 8.85
C PHE A 691 12.60 25.63 9.47
N ILE A 692 11.43 24.95 9.45
CA ILE A 692 10.19 25.46 10.05
C ILE A 692 10.38 25.72 11.55
N LEU A 693 10.97 24.75 12.26
CA LEU A 693 11.19 24.84 13.70
C LEU A 693 12.23 25.94 14.08
N VAL A 694 13.26 26.14 13.28
CA VAL A 694 14.25 27.22 13.51
C VAL A 694 13.58 28.58 13.37
N LEU A 695 12.70 28.75 12.37
CA LEU A 695 11.92 29.97 12.20
C LEU A 695 10.98 30.23 13.41
N GLN A 696 10.34 29.18 13.91
CA GLN A 696 9.39 29.30 15.03
C GLN A 696 10.12 29.64 16.35
N PHE A 697 11.18 28.89 16.70
CA PHE A 697 11.84 29.01 18.00
C PHE A 697 12.97 30.03 18.02
N ASN A 698 13.35 30.58 16.88
CA ASN A 698 14.52 31.47 16.73
C ASN A 698 15.75 30.91 17.47
N SER A 699 15.98 29.59 17.33
CA SER A 699 17.00 28.83 18.02
C SER A 699 17.28 27.53 17.28
N ILE A 700 18.53 27.07 17.23
CA ILE A 700 18.91 25.78 16.63
C ILE A 700 18.81 24.64 17.63
N SER A 701 19.10 24.89 18.92
CA SER A 701 19.12 23.82 19.94
C SER A 701 17.78 23.15 20.18
N LYS A 702 16.68 23.91 20.20
CA LYS A 702 15.33 23.37 20.45
C LYS A 702 14.82 22.51 19.29
N PRO A 703 14.90 22.96 18.03
CA PRO A 703 14.58 22.13 16.88
C PRO A 703 15.33 20.79 16.85
N VAL A 704 16.63 20.79 17.14
CA VAL A 704 17.41 19.55 17.16
C VAL A 704 16.95 18.60 18.25
N ILE A 705 16.56 19.10 19.42
CA ILE A 705 15.98 18.30 20.51
C ILE A 705 14.66 17.66 20.03
N ILE A 706 13.79 18.41 19.35
CA ILE A 706 12.53 17.90 18.84
C ILE A 706 12.79 16.84 17.74
N LEU A 707 13.73 17.08 16.84
CA LEU A 707 14.06 16.12 15.78
C LEU A 707 14.60 14.78 16.33
N THR A 708 15.25 14.76 17.53
CA THR A 708 15.66 13.50 18.15
C THR A 708 14.47 12.60 18.51
N GLU A 709 13.28 13.16 18.72
CA GLU A 709 12.07 12.35 18.95
C GLU A 709 11.73 11.49 17.73
N ILE A 710 11.94 12.00 16.51
CA ILE A 710 11.70 11.25 15.28
C ILE A 710 12.61 10.02 15.23
N VAL A 711 13.92 10.23 15.50
CA VAL A 711 14.90 9.12 15.48
C VAL A 711 14.54 8.08 16.54
N PHE A 712 14.16 8.51 17.73
CA PHE A 712 13.80 7.58 18.80
C PHE A 712 12.43 6.91 18.59
N SER A 713 11.50 7.53 17.89
CA SER A 713 10.21 6.88 17.57
C SER A 713 10.39 5.63 16.70
N ILE A 714 11.46 5.57 15.89
CA ILE A 714 11.84 4.38 15.11
C ILE A 714 12.08 3.16 16.01
N ILE A 715 12.53 3.36 17.27
CA ILE A 715 12.69 2.26 18.24
C ILE A 715 11.36 1.49 18.40
N GLY A 716 10.26 2.23 18.54
CA GLY A 716 8.92 1.64 18.66
C GLY A 716 8.57 0.79 17.44
N VAL A 717 8.87 1.29 16.24
CA VAL A 717 8.65 0.58 14.98
C VAL A 717 9.47 -0.71 14.94
N LEU A 718 10.78 -0.62 15.16
CA LEU A 718 11.69 -1.77 15.11
C LEU A 718 11.32 -2.84 16.14
N LEU A 719 11.08 -2.44 17.40
CA LEU A 719 10.66 -3.36 18.47
C LEU A 719 9.29 -3.97 18.19
N GLY A 720 8.34 -3.16 17.69
CA GLY A 720 7.00 -3.63 17.35
C GLY A 720 7.04 -4.75 16.33
N PHE A 721 7.75 -4.57 15.20
CA PHE A 721 7.92 -5.61 14.19
C PHE A 721 8.75 -6.80 14.68
N ALA A 722 9.81 -6.58 15.46
CA ALA A 722 10.64 -7.66 16.00
C ALA A 722 9.88 -8.54 17.01
N ILE A 723 9.02 -7.95 17.83
CA ILE A 723 8.21 -8.69 18.83
C ILE A 723 7.06 -9.41 18.16
N SER A 724 6.33 -8.72 17.25
CA SER A 724 5.16 -9.28 16.58
C SER A 724 5.51 -10.32 15.51
N GLY A 725 6.74 -10.29 14.96
CA GLY A 725 7.15 -11.14 13.84
C GLY A 725 6.42 -10.85 12.52
N MET A 726 5.69 -9.74 12.43
CA MET A 726 4.98 -9.35 11.21
C MET A 726 5.96 -8.95 10.10
N THR A 727 5.57 -9.22 8.85
CA THR A 727 6.35 -8.83 7.67
C THR A 727 6.51 -7.32 7.55
N ILE A 728 7.73 -6.87 7.26
CA ILE A 728 8.04 -5.47 6.94
C ILE A 728 7.84 -5.26 5.44
N SER A 729 7.04 -4.26 5.06
CA SER A 729 6.94 -3.83 3.66
C SER A 729 7.86 -2.65 3.41
N ALA A 730 8.75 -2.75 2.42
CA ALA A 730 9.67 -1.67 2.08
C ALA A 730 8.93 -0.36 1.75
N VAL A 731 7.83 -0.45 0.98
CA VAL A 731 7.02 0.71 0.61
C VAL A 731 6.16 1.19 1.79
N MET A 732 5.33 0.31 2.35
CA MET A 732 4.32 0.71 3.33
C MET A 732 4.94 1.11 4.68
N THR A 733 5.91 0.33 5.17
CA THR A 733 6.62 0.67 6.43
C THR A 733 7.47 1.93 6.24
N GLY A 734 8.14 2.07 5.06
CA GLY A 734 8.92 3.27 4.76
C GLY A 734 8.06 4.54 4.73
N LEU A 735 6.90 4.50 4.05
CA LEU A 735 5.92 5.60 4.08
C LEU A 735 5.42 5.88 5.50
N GLY A 736 5.18 4.82 6.28
CA GLY A 736 4.77 4.95 7.68
C GLY A 736 5.82 5.69 8.52
N ILE A 737 7.11 5.42 8.34
CA ILE A 737 8.22 6.12 9.03
C ILE A 737 8.28 7.59 8.60
N VAL A 738 8.13 7.89 7.31
CA VAL A 738 8.10 9.27 6.79
C VAL A 738 6.91 10.04 7.37
N GLY A 739 5.71 9.43 7.37
CA GLY A 739 4.51 10.04 7.94
C GLY A 739 4.61 10.24 9.46
N LEU A 740 5.18 9.26 10.18
CA LEU A 740 5.41 9.32 11.62
C LEU A 740 6.29 10.52 12.00
N ALA A 741 7.29 10.87 11.17
CA ALA A 741 8.17 12.01 11.41
C ALA A 741 7.40 13.33 11.57
N GLY A 742 6.36 13.55 10.79
CA GLY A 742 5.52 14.75 10.91
C GLY A 742 4.64 14.77 12.17
N ILE A 743 4.05 13.62 12.51
CA ILE A 743 3.08 13.53 13.61
C ILE A 743 3.76 13.68 14.97
N VAL A 744 4.91 13.06 15.16
CA VAL A 744 5.62 13.03 16.44
C VAL A 744 6.11 14.41 16.87
N VAL A 745 6.61 15.22 15.93
CA VAL A 745 7.17 16.56 16.17
C VAL A 745 6.19 17.51 16.82
N LYS A 746 4.92 17.44 16.43
CA LYS A 746 3.87 18.36 16.90
C LYS A 746 3.70 18.34 18.41
N ASN A 747 3.74 17.17 19.03
CA ASN A 747 3.63 17.02 20.47
C ASN A 747 4.85 17.62 21.19
N GLY A 748 6.05 17.44 20.64
CA GLY A 748 7.29 18.04 21.16
C GLY A 748 7.28 19.57 21.11
N ILE A 749 6.76 20.17 20.03
CA ILE A 749 6.60 21.61 19.90
C ILE A 749 5.78 22.16 21.06
N LEU A 750 4.59 21.61 21.31
CA LEU A 750 3.67 22.08 22.33
C LEU A 750 4.25 22.02 23.75
N VAL A 751 5.03 20.98 24.05
CA VAL A 751 5.69 20.83 25.38
C VAL A 751 6.82 21.85 25.56
N ILE A 752 7.66 22.02 24.56
CA ILE A 752 8.81 22.96 24.64
C ILE A 752 8.31 24.41 24.69
N GLU A 753 7.37 24.76 23.85
CA GLU A 753 6.83 26.12 23.80
C GLU A 753 6.17 26.51 25.12
N PHE A 754 5.32 25.66 25.67
CA PHE A 754 4.71 25.91 26.97
C PHE A 754 5.75 25.98 28.12
N THR A 755 6.82 25.20 28.02
CA THR A 755 7.96 25.30 28.96
C THR A 755 8.63 26.66 28.86
N ASP A 756 8.84 27.18 27.66
CA ASP A 756 9.47 28.50 27.43
C ASP A 756 8.54 29.64 27.91
N GLU A 757 7.26 29.50 27.72
CA GLU A 757 6.28 30.45 28.25
C GLU A 757 6.33 30.51 29.80
N LEU A 758 6.34 29.36 30.48
CA LEU A 758 6.47 29.31 31.93
C LEU A 758 7.81 29.89 32.42
N ARG A 759 8.89 29.69 31.65
CA ARG A 759 10.20 30.28 31.93
C ARG A 759 10.22 31.81 31.75
N SER A 760 9.53 32.32 30.72
CA SER A 760 9.40 33.79 30.51
C SER A 760 8.65 34.47 31.65
N ARG A 761 7.72 33.69 32.28
CA ARG A 761 7.01 34.12 33.50
C ARG A 761 7.86 34.00 34.80
N GLY A 762 9.17 33.65 34.68
CA GLY A 762 10.13 33.59 35.83
C GLY A 762 10.27 32.23 36.49
N MET A 763 9.67 31.15 35.99
CA MET A 763 9.76 29.82 36.57
C MET A 763 11.13 29.19 36.31
N LYS A 764 11.69 28.48 37.31
CA LYS A 764 12.94 27.72 37.16
C LYS A 764 12.79 26.62 36.11
N THR A 765 13.80 26.38 35.28
CA THR A 765 13.75 25.42 34.11
C THR A 765 13.21 24.03 34.53
N ARG A 766 13.67 23.47 35.64
CA ARG A 766 13.22 22.14 36.10
C ARG A 766 11.73 22.14 36.48
N GLU A 767 11.31 23.12 37.26
CA GLU A 767 9.90 23.22 37.69
C GLU A 767 8.99 23.59 36.49
N GLY A 768 9.46 24.44 35.55
CA GLY A 768 8.78 24.77 34.33
C GLY A 768 8.52 23.52 33.48
N LEU A 769 9.54 22.63 33.32
CA LEU A 769 9.38 21.34 32.62
C LEU A 769 8.37 20.41 33.30
N ILE A 770 8.39 20.33 34.62
CA ILE A 770 7.45 19.50 35.40
C ILE A 770 6.03 20.03 35.23
N GLN A 771 5.84 21.34 35.35
CA GLN A 771 4.53 21.97 35.23
C GLN A 771 4.02 21.88 33.77
N ALA A 772 4.89 22.09 32.77
CA ALA A 772 4.55 21.93 31.36
C ALA A 772 4.11 20.49 31.05
N GLY A 773 4.88 19.50 31.50
CA GLY A 773 4.53 18.10 31.34
C GLY A 773 3.20 17.77 32.00
N LYS A 774 2.97 18.20 33.23
CA LYS A 774 1.70 18.00 33.95
C LYS A 774 0.49 18.58 33.25
N THR A 775 0.62 19.75 32.63
CA THR A 775 -0.46 20.42 31.90
C THR A 775 -0.70 19.79 30.53
N ARG A 776 0.38 19.35 29.85
CA ARG A 776 0.32 18.87 28.47
C ARG A 776 0.16 17.34 28.34
N ILE A 777 0.21 16.57 29.45
CA ILE A 777 0.02 15.10 29.38
C ILE A 777 -1.33 14.72 28.79
N ILE A 778 -2.40 15.44 29.13
CA ILE A 778 -3.75 15.11 28.68
C ILE A 778 -3.89 15.30 27.19
N PRO A 779 -3.58 16.48 26.59
CA PRO A 779 -3.59 16.65 25.13
C PRO A 779 -2.71 15.63 24.41
N VAL A 780 -1.45 15.45 24.84
CA VAL A 780 -0.51 14.53 24.19
C VAL A 780 -1.00 13.08 24.24
N LEU A 781 -1.59 12.66 25.37
CA LEU A 781 -2.17 11.31 25.48
C LEU A 781 -3.39 11.18 24.58
N LEU A 782 -4.25 12.18 24.56
CA LEU A 782 -5.48 12.17 23.77
C LEU A 782 -5.19 12.12 22.26
N THR A 783 -4.25 12.96 21.78
CA THR A 783 -3.87 12.96 20.36
C THR A 783 -3.21 11.67 19.93
N ALA A 784 -2.30 11.11 20.75
CA ALA A 784 -1.67 9.81 20.46
C ALA A 784 -2.71 8.67 20.44
N LEU A 785 -3.61 8.62 21.44
CA LEU A 785 -4.66 7.61 21.50
C LEU A 785 -5.67 7.75 20.35
N ALA A 786 -6.07 8.98 19.99
CA ALA A 786 -6.98 9.22 18.90
C ALA A 786 -6.40 8.72 17.57
N ALA A 787 -5.12 9.02 17.28
CA ALA A 787 -4.45 8.55 16.07
C ALA A 787 -4.28 7.03 16.05
N ILE A 788 -3.93 6.41 17.18
CA ILE A 788 -3.82 4.95 17.29
C ILE A 788 -5.19 4.30 17.07
N LEU A 789 -6.23 4.77 17.76
CA LEU A 789 -7.58 4.18 17.68
C LEU A 789 -8.19 4.34 16.28
N ALA A 790 -7.93 5.45 15.58
CA ALA A 790 -8.37 5.64 14.21
C ALA A 790 -7.81 4.58 13.25
N LEU A 791 -6.58 4.11 13.50
CA LEU A 791 -5.91 3.13 12.63
C LEU A 791 -6.10 1.66 13.07
N ILE A 792 -6.54 1.40 14.31
CA ILE A 792 -6.73 0.03 14.81
C ILE A 792 -7.66 -0.80 13.91
N PRO A 793 -8.84 -0.32 13.47
CA PRO A 793 -9.74 -1.14 12.65
C PRO A 793 -9.02 -1.70 11.42
N LEU A 794 -8.27 -0.85 10.73
CA LEU A 794 -7.51 -1.25 9.55
C LEU A 794 -6.28 -2.11 9.91
N ALA A 795 -5.59 -1.82 11.02
CA ALA A 795 -4.41 -2.56 11.46
C ALA A 795 -4.72 -4.03 11.80
N ILE A 796 -5.90 -4.31 12.36
CA ILE A 796 -6.35 -5.66 12.68
C ILE A 796 -7.30 -6.25 11.61
N GLY A 797 -7.74 -5.42 10.65
CA GLY A 797 -8.71 -5.80 9.63
C GLY A 797 -10.14 -5.93 10.13
N PHE A 798 -10.48 -5.28 11.24
CA PHE A 798 -11.83 -5.31 11.79
C PHE A 798 -12.79 -4.49 10.94
N ASN A 799 -13.86 -5.11 10.47
CA ASN A 799 -14.85 -4.47 9.62
C ASN A 799 -16.28 -4.76 10.12
N ILE A 800 -17.15 -3.76 9.97
CA ILE A 800 -18.59 -3.85 10.24
C ILE A 800 -19.29 -3.23 9.04
N ASN A 801 -20.20 -3.96 8.43
CA ASN A 801 -21.00 -3.43 7.35
C ASN A 801 -22.16 -2.56 7.93
N PHE A 802 -21.96 -1.25 7.96
CA PHE A 802 -22.96 -0.32 8.50
C PHE A 802 -24.24 -0.25 7.66
N VAL A 803 -24.14 -0.50 6.35
CA VAL A 803 -25.33 -0.51 5.48
C VAL A 803 -26.25 -1.66 5.85
N THR A 804 -25.74 -2.88 5.94
CA THR A 804 -26.52 -4.06 6.34
C THR A 804 -26.88 -4.03 7.84
N LEU A 805 -26.03 -3.42 8.68
CA LEU A 805 -26.35 -3.21 10.09
C LEU A 805 -27.63 -2.37 10.26
N PHE A 806 -27.75 -1.26 9.52
CA PHE A 806 -28.91 -0.38 9.65
C PHE A 806 -30.07 -0.78 8.74
N ALA A 807 -29.84 -1.42 7.58
CA ALA A 807 -30.90 -1.89 6.71
C ALA A 807 -31.56 -3.18 7.23
N ASP A 808 -30.75 -4.18 7.61
CA ASP A 808 -31.16 -5.55 7.88
C ASP A 808 -30.89 -6.01 9.32
N LEU A 809 -30.40 -5.13 10.19
CA LEU A 809 -29.93 -5.43 11.56
C LEU A 809 -28.83 -6.53 11.59
N ASN A 810 -28.11 -6.69 10.47
CA ASN A 810 -27.02 -7.65 10.34
C ASN A 810 -25.67 -6.90 10.28
N PRO A 811 -24.83 -6.98 11.32
CA PRO A 811 -23.56 -6.24 11.37
C PRO A 811 -22.48 -6.74 10.39
N GLY A 812 -22.64 -7.94 9.80
CA GLY A 812 -21.67 -8.51 8.86
C GLY A 812 -20.22 -8.39 9.36
N ILE A 813 -19.94 -8.78 10.62
CA ILE A 813 -18.61 -8.63 11.24
C ILE A 813 -17.64 -9.62 10.63
N PHE A 814 -16.49 -9.12 10.15
CA PHE A 814 -15.39 -9.96 9.72
C PHE A 814 -14.03 -9.31 10.03
N PHE A 815 -12.98 -10.15 9.96
CA PHE A 815 -11.58 -9.72 10.18
C PHE A 815 -10.75 -10.06 8.97
N GLY A 816 -9.99 -9.10 8.44
CA GLY A 816 -9.12 -9.27 7.28
C GLY A 816 -9.64 -8.49 6.07
N GLY A 817 -9.40 -9.01 4.85
CA GLY A 817 -9.72 -8.35 3.58
C GLY A 817 -8.50 -7.72 2.91
N ASP A 818 -8.60 -7.51 1.60
CA ASP A 818 -7.47 -7.06 0.77
C ASP A 818 -6.96 -5.68 1.17
N SER A 819 -7.87 -4.75 1.46
CA SER A 819 -7.55 -3.40 1.92
C SER A 819 -6.79 -3.43 3.24
N ALA A 820 -7.21 -4.28 4.18
CA ALA A 820 -6.56 -4.43 5.46
C ALA A 820 -5.14 -4.98 5.30
N VAL A 821 -4.95 -6.04 4.50
CA VAL A 821 -3.63 -6.64 4.27
C VAL A 821 -2.66 -5.65 3.64
N PHE A 822 -3.11 -4.87 2.66
CA PHE A 822 -2.27 -3.90 1.95
C PHE A 822 -1.77 -2.78 2.88
N TRP A 823 -2.65 -2.22 3.73
CA TRP A 823 -2.33 -1.09 4.61
C TRP A 823 -1.83 -1.47 6.02
N LYS A 824 -1.92 -2.75 6.39
CA LYS A 824 -1.53 -3.27 7.71
C LYS A 824 -0.11 -2.88 8.13
N PRO A 825 0.95 -3.03 7.29
CA PRO A 825 2.30 -2.67 7.70
C PRO A 825 2.47 -1.17 7.98
N LEU A 826 1.80 -0.31 7.20
CA LEU A 826 1.82 1.14 7.41
C LEU A 826 1.10 1.51 8.71
N SER A 827 -0.10 0.96 8.94
CA SER A 827 -0.89 1.23 10.14
C SER A 827 -0.16 0.80 11.41
N TRP A 828 0.41 -0.40 11.43
CA TRP A 828 1.21 -0.87 12.58
C TRP A 828 2.50 -0.08 12.79
N THR A 829 3.15 0.37 11.71
CA THR A 829 4.33 1.26 11.80
C THR A 829 4.00 2.53 12.58
N ILE A 830 2.87 3.14 12.24
CA ILE A 830 2.43 4.37 12.90
C ILE A 830 2.01 4.09 14.35
N ILE A 831 1.24 3.01 14.60
CA ILE A 831 0.79 2.62 15.94
C ILE A 831 2.00 2.36 16.86
N PHE A 832 2.95 1.54 16.44
CA PHE A 832 4.15 1.24 17.22
C PHE A 832 5.03 2.47 17.44
N GLY A 833 5.21 3.26 16.37
CA GLY A 833 5.98 4.50 16.45
C GLY A 833 5.36 5.53 17.38
N LEU A 834 4.04 5.78 17.29
CA LEU A 834 3.34 6.73 18.16
C LEU A 834 3.28 6.27 19.63
N ALA A 835 3.02 4.98 19.86
CA ALA A 835 3.01 4.42 21.20
C ALA A 835 4.34 4.65 21.93
N PHE A 836 5.46 4.47 21.20
CA PHE A 836 6.78 4.72 21.77
C PHE A 836 7.10 6.23 21.83
N ALA A 837 6.73 7.01 20.82
CA ALA A 837 6.91 8.45 20.76
C ALA A 837 6.21 9.17 21.92
N PHE A 838 5.06 8.69 22.36
CA PHE A 838 4.37 9.19 23.55
C PHE A 838 5.29 9.17 24.79
N PHE A 839 6.01 8.07 25.04
CA PHE A 839 6.96 8.01 26.15
C PHE A 839 8.16 8.94 25.92
N MET A 840 8.62 9.08 24.68
CA MET A 840 9.72 9.97 24.32
C MET A 840 9.38 11.43 24.63
N THR A 841 8.23 11.89 24.16
CA THR A 841 7.75 13.27 24.39
C THR A 841 7.60 13.58 25.88
N LEU A 842 7.11 12.64 26.67
CA LEU A 842 6.83 12.87 28.09
C LEU A 842 8.07 12.78 29.00
N PHE A 843 9.07 11.96 28.70
CA PHE A 843 10.21 11.74 29.60
C PHE A 843 11.56 12.12 28.99
N ILE A 844 11.80 11.78 27.72
CA ILE A 844 13.11 12.00 27.10
C ILE A 844 13.26 13.43 26.63
N LEU A 845 12.24 14.01 26.00
CA LEU A 845 12.27 15.39 25.54
C LEU A 845 12.54 16.39 26.70
N PRO A 846 11.84 16.33 27.85
CA PRO A 846 12.19 17.15 29.01
C PRO A 846 13.61 16.91 29.54
N SER A 847 14.08 15.66 29.46
CA SER A 847 15.45 15.30 29.85
C SER A 847 16.49 15.93 28.94
N LEU A 848 16.33 15.83 27.63
CA LEU A 848 17.19 16.46 26.62
C LEU A 848 17.21 17.98 26.76
N TYR A 849 16.03 18.59 26.94
CA TYR A 849 15.91 20.03 27.15
C TYR A 849 16.67 20.46 28.43
N LEU A 850 16.50 19.74 29.53
CA LEU A 850 17.20 20.04 30.77
C LEU A 850 18.73 19.88 30.63
N ILE A 851 19.20 18.84 29.95
CA ILE A 851 20.62 18.62 29.64
C ILE A 851 21.18 19.77 28.80
N SER A 852 20.49 20.14 27.71
CA SER A 852 20.89 21.23 26.83
C SER A 852 21.02 22.55 27.60
N GLU A 853 20.07 22.86 28.48
CA GLU A 853 20.10 24.09 29.27
C GLU A 853 21.20 24.07 30.37
N ARG A 854 21.45 22.89 30.95
CA ARG A 854 22.57 22.74 31.92
C ARG A 854 23.93 22.91 31.26
N LEU A 855 24.11 22.41 30.05
CA LEU A 855 25.34 22.53 29.28
C LEU A 855 25.57 23.97 28.78
N ARG A 856 24.52 24.67 28.43
CA ARG A 856 24.59 26.03 27.92
C ARG A 856 25.20 27.01 28.91
N ARG A 857 24.98 26.87 30.22
CA ARG A 857 25.49 27.79 31.25
C ARG A 857 27.01 27.72 31.41
N PRO A 858 27.61 26.57 31.69
CA PRO A 858 29.09 26.48 31.84
C PRO A 858 29.81 26.73 30.53
N MET A 859 29.27 26.31 29.39
CA MET A 859 29.84 26.56 28.05
C MET A 859 29.91 28.05 27.76
N ARG A 860 28.86 28.84 28.05
CA ARG A 860 28.86 30.28 27.90
C ARG A 860 29.95 30.98 28.77
N ARG A 861 30.23 30.39 29.95
CA ARG A 861 31.26 30.91 30.85
C ARG A 861 32.68 30.63 30.37
N TYR A 862 32.94 29.49 29.71
CA TYR A 862 34.28 29.06 29.27
C TYR A 862 34.64 29.42 27.83
N PHE A 863 33.66 29.44 26.89
CA PHE A 863 33.94 29.58 25.46
C PHE A 863 33.31 30.83 24.84
N GLY A 864 32.64 31.69 25.59
CA GLY A 864 31.98 32.88 25.09
C GLY A 864 30.69 32.64 24.31
N GLY A 865 30.00 33.72 23.94
CA GLY A 865 28.62 33.64 23.47
C GLY A 865 28.37 33.01 22.08
N ARG A 866 29.35 33.06 21.15
CA ARG A 866 29.17 32.61 19.75
C ARG A 866 29.19 31.08 19.58
N TRP A 867 30.00 30.36 20.30
CA TRP A 867 30.19 28.90 20.21
C TRP A 867 29.13 28.12 20.98
N VAL A 868 28.43 28.74 21.90
CA VAL A 868 27.42 28.12 22.77
C VAL A 868 26.22 27.60 22.00
N SER A 869 25.85 28.25 20.87
CA SER A 869 24.69 27.81 20.04
C SER A 869 24.98 26.48 19.35
N ILE A 870 26.18 26.25 18.83
CA ILE A 870 26.59 25.04 18.12
C ILE A 870 26.80 23.88 19.07
N MET A 871 27.40 24.13 20.21
CA MET A 871 27.68 23.09 21.24
C MET A 871 26.43 22.66 22.02
N GLY A 872 25.37 23.43 22.00
CA GLY A 872 24.06 23.08 22.57
C GLY A 872 23.24 22.11 21.69
N ILE A 873 23.75 21.68 20.53
CA ILE A 873 23.16 20.67 19.67
C ILE A 873 23.39 19.29 20.30
N PRO A 874 22.36 18.52 20.69
CA PRO A 874 22.49 17.28 21.45
C PRO A 874 23.51 16.26 20.92
N PRO A 875 23.59 15.92 19.64
CA PRO A 875 24.61 14.97 19.15
C PRO A 875 26.05 15.51 19.31
N LEU A 876 26.28 16.79 19.04
CA LEU A 876 27.60 17.43 19.27
C LEU A 876 27.91 17.54 20.76
N THR A 877 26.90 17.77 21.58
CA THR A 877 27.02 17.78 23.04
C THR A 877 27.48 16.43 23.59
N PHE A 878 26.98 15.30 23.02
CA PHE A 878 27.40 13.96 23.41
C PHE A 878 28.85 13.68 23.03
N VAL A 879 29.25 14.04 21.81
CA VAL A 879 30.66 13.92 21.38
C VAL A 879 31.58 14.75 22.28
N PHE A 880 31.18 15.98 22.60
CA PHE A 880 31.95 16.85 23.49
C PHE A 880 31.96 16.33 24.95
N LEU A 881 30.86 15.78 25.45
CA LEU A 881 30.82 15.11 26.78
C LEU A 881 31.77 13.92 26.81
N PHE A 882 31.81 13.12 25.77
CA PHE A 882 32.69 11.95 25.67
C PHE A 882 34.18 12.35 25.66
N LEU A 883 34.50 13.49 25.04
CA LEU A 883 35.86 14.06 25.01
C LEU A 883 36.20 14.81 26.32
N LEU A 884 35.24 15.50 26.94
CA LEU A 884 35.44 16.31 28.14
C LEU A 884 35.44 15.50 29.44
N ILE A 885 34.79 14.35 29.52
CA ILE A 885 34.80 13.48 30.70
C ILE A 885 36.22 12.98 31.01
N PRO A 886 37.00 12.43 30.07
CA PRO A 886 38.38 12.06 30.32
C PRO A 886 39.26 13.26 30.71
N TYR A 887 39.05 14.40 30.01
CA TYR A 887 39.81 15.64 30.31
C TYR A 887 39.52 16.16 31.73
N THR A 888 38.27 16.16 32.17
CA THR A 888 37.87 16.62 33.49
C THR A 888 38.30 15.66 34.58
N LEU A 889 38.29 14.34 34.34
CA LEU A 889 38.84 13.33 35.22
C LEU A 889 40.36 13.46 35.36
N LEU A 890 41.08 13.70 34.25
CA LEU A 890 42.50 13.94 34.25
C LEU A 890 42.84 15.21 35.04
N LYS A 891 42.08 16.31 34.78
CA LYS A 891 42.22 17.57 35.50
C LYS A 891 41.95 17.41 37.00
N GLN A 892 40.90 16.65 37.38
CA GLN A 892 40.66 16.33 38.79
C GLN A 892 41.76 15.48 39.41
N ALA A 893 42.31 14.52 38.68
CA ALA A 893 43.44 13.72 39.14
C ALA A 893 44.70 14.57 39.37
N VAL A 894 45.00 15.49 38.44
CA VAL A 894 46.10 16.46 38.55
C VAL A 894 45.87 17.43 39.69
N GLU A 895 44.62 17.94 39.87
CA GLU A 895 44.29 18.81 40.99
C GLU A 895 44.34 18.08 42.36
N ARG A 896 43.89 16.79 42.41
CA ARG A 896 44.06 15.94 43.61
C ARG A 896 45.56 15.69 43.93
N ALA A 897 46.37 15.47 42.88
CA ALA A 897 47.83 15.32 43.06
C ALA A 897 48.47 16.62 43.50
N ARG A 898 48.04 17.81 43.00
CA ARG A 898 48.46 19.15 43.43
C ARG A 898 48.00 19.49 44.87
N ARG A 899 46.76 19.10 45.29
CA ARG A 899 46.28 19.27 46.68
C ARG A 899 47.05 18.44 47.66
N ARG A 900 47.56 17.29 47.28
CA ARG A 900 48.53 16.51 48.11
C ARG A 900 49.87 17.20 48.29
N ARG A 901 50.21 18.25 47.48
CA ARG A 901 51.42 19.03 47.57
C ARG A 901 51.21 20.43 48.20
N LYS A 902 50.19 20.64 49.07
CA LYS A 902 49.93 21.91 49.81
C LYS A 902 49.96 23.16 48.90
N VAL A 903 48.93 23.39 48.07
CA VAL A 903 48.72 24.65 47.35
C VAL A 903 47.27 25.10 47.59
N PRO A 904 47.01 26.42 47.90
CA PRO A 904 45.67 26.93 48.27
C PRO A 904 44.61 26.83 47.21
N GLU A 905 43.34 26.78 47.65
CA GLU A 905 42.18 26.61 46.87
C GLU A 905 42.00 27.56 45.71
N ALA A 906 41.97 27.04 44.54
CA ALA A 906 41.41 27.74 43.36
C ALA A 906 40.23 26.97 42.80
N GLY A 907 39.07 27.52 43.04
CA GLY A 907 37.84 27.31 42.24
C GLY A 907 37.22 25.92 42.19
N LYS A 908 35.95 25.83 42.51
CA LYS A 908 35.06 24.66 42.35
C LYS A 908 35.18 24.11 40.92
N THR A 909 35.45 22.80 40.83
CA THR A 909 35.60 22.09 39.58
C THR A 909 34.30 22.11 38.76
N TRP A 910 34.42 22.12 37.44
CA TRP A 910 33.32 22.21 36.49
C TRP A 910 32.20 21.16 36.72
N ILE A 911 32.55 19.98 37.15
CA ILE A 911 31.60 18.92 37.52
C ILE A 911 30.85 19.21 38.81
N GLY A 912 31.48 19.84 39.81
CA GLY A 912 30.84 20.19 41.07
C GLY A 912 29.78 21.29 40.96
N SER A 913 29.83 22.13 39.91
CA SER A 913 28.82 23.17 39.64
C SER A 913 27.56 22.64 38.96
N TRP A 914 27.51 21.36 38.63
CA TRP A 914 26.36 20.70 37.96
C TRP A 914 25.36 20.11 38.99
N PHE A 915 25.78 19.95 40.25
CA PHE A 915 24.94 19.57 41.37
C PHE A 915 24.45 20.81 42.12
#